data_a6d4c59773aca15e12e83d1c0f60c3e4
#
_entry.id   a6d4c59773aca15e12e83d1c0f60c3e4
#
_cell.length_a   1.000
_cell.length_b   1.000
_cell.length_c   1.000
_cell.angle_alpha   90.00
_cell.angle_beta   90.00
_cell.angle_gamma   90.00
#
_symmetry.space_group_name_H-M   'P 1'
#
loop_
_entity.id
_entity.type
_entity.pdbx_description
1 polymer ?
#
loop_
_entity_poly.entity_id
_entity_poly.type
_entity_poly.pdbx_seq_one_letter_code
_entity_poly.pdbx_strand_id
1 'polypeptide(L)'
;MVMNFEQNGIDLDEVDSKNKQNGSFSSPDMSNSIDTFSEKRKLSPESIFFIENEKQRIRLSKQNSYNTDASENFYNYLFKSTDDTKHTNVDIISKSTTPNLTNEITIGEYIWARLVQVGVHTVFGLPGDFNTHLLEKISQVDDIQWCGNTSELNASYAADGYSRMKGIGVICTTFGVGELSSLNGIAGSFAEHVGVLHIVGSPALSTQQEKLLVHHTLGNGDFKVFQRMSAELSHYNVMIQDTDMATFEIDKCIVNCILSQKPCYLSIPVTMVNALVPSSNLDVPLILSAPQTEPDLEKELNIVDSIVNSLNSSKQPIIVVDGCCYRHNIMKETNELIKLTNFPVFVTPMGKGAIDEQLPTFGGIYIGTMSSPEVKEYVDNSDLVICIGSILNDFATSTFHFYFKSKNLIEFSINYIRVKSAKYPELKMKSVLNKLINRLNHLDKKGCFKYGKNANPGIKKELSIPVPITSQAFLNNDEPLRQSWIWEEISKWLRPGDTVIAETGTSSFGVMQTKFPGKCVGISQVLWGASGYSLGSALGVLTAQEDIQNRSDKIIHKRCIVFVGDGSFQFTVQEVSTMLKHNYKPYIFVMNNNGYTLERIVHHSTAKEPTYNNVQPWNLNMILNMFGGRVKGSTDDDDDFNSENFKVSTVGQFKSMLSDDEFSTPDRLRLIEVVLPMMDAPSNLLNHLKKYQSVQ
;
A
#
# COMPACT_ATOMS: atom_id res chain seq x y z
N MET A 1 12.24 -9.85 -10.36
CA MET A 1 13.59 -9.54 -10.87
C MET A 1 14.59 -10.21 -9.94
N VAL A 2 14.80 -11.52 -10.12
CA VAL A 2 15.74 -12.30 -9.34
C VAL A 2 17.03 -12.34 -10.16
N MET A 3 18.07 -11.68 -9.69
CA MET A 3 19.39 -11.86 -10.25
C MET A 3 20.06 -13.07 -9.60
N ASN A 4 20.51 -13.99 -10.42
CA ASN A 4 21.32 -15.13 -10.03
C ASN A 4 22.62 -14.67 -9.38
N PHE A 5 22.87 -15.14 -8.16
CA PHE A 5 24.20 -15.32 -7.64
C PHE A 5 24.62 -16.78 -7.91
N GLU A 6 25.23 -17.04 -9.04
CA GLU A 6 26.08 -18.20 -9.22
C GLU A 6 27.51 -17.72 -9.40
N GLN A 7 28.31 -18.14 -8.51
CA GLN A 7 29.62 -18.75 -8.68
C GLN A 7 30.54 -18.48 -7.50
N ASN A 8 30.55 -19.42 -6.59
CA ASN A 8 31.82 -19.99 -6.12
C ASN A 8 31.49 -21.34 -5.47
N GLY A 9 31.81 -22.41 -6.20
CA GLY A 9 31.65 -23.78 -5.76
C GLY A 9 32.49 -24.07 -4.53
N ILE A 10 31.83 -24.59 -3.49
CA ILE A 10 32.45 -25.37 -2.45
C ILE A 10 31.78 -26.73 -2.51
N ASP A 11 32.59 -27.69 -2.91
CA ASP A 11 32.32 -29.13 -2.98
C ASP A 11 31.93 -29.65 -1.58
N LEU A 12 30.74 -30.21 -1.42
CA LEU A 12 30.20 -30.77 -0.18
C LEU A 12 30.20 -32.31 -0.18
N ASP A 13 31.24 -32.91 -0.73
CA ASP A 13 31.43 -34.36 -0.64
C ASP A 13 32.79 -34.68 0.00
N GLU A 14 32.89 -34.52 1.30
CA GLU A 14 33.83 -35.23 2.17
C GLU A 14 33.59 -34.85 3.65
N VAL A 15 32.59 -35.41 4.31
CA VAL A 15 32.58 -35.77 5.74
C VAL A 15 31.33 -36.64 6.03
N ASP A 16 31.38 -37.87 5.64
CA ASP A 16 30.54 -38.87 6.28
C ASP A 16 31.37 -40.16 6.46
N SER A 17 31.97 -40.28 7.62
CA SER A 17 32.27 -41.55 8.29
C SER A 17 33.20 -41.32 9.47
N LYS A 18 32.64 -41.32 10.66
CA LYS A 18 33.16 -41.85 11.94
C LYS A 18 32.56 -41.08 13.10
N ASN A 19 31.50 -41.62 13.71
CA ASN A 19 31.40 -41.93 15.11
C ASN A 19 29.97 -42.23 15.54
N LYS A 20 29.63 -43.50 15.48
CA LYS A 20 28.61 -44.06 16.39
C LYS A 20 29.32 -44.44 17.67
N GLN A 21 29.00 -43.80 18.77
CA GLN A 21 28.98 -44.45 20.08
C GLN A 21 28.32 -43.56 21.15
N ASN A 22 27.31 -44.12 21.73
CA ASN A 22 26.57 -43.95 22.97
C ASN A 22 26.97 -42.84 23.97
N GLY A 23 25.96 -42.15 24.50
CA GLY A 23 26.07 -41.41 25.75
C GLY A 23 24.88 -40.45 25.97
N SER A 24 23.96 -40.91 26.83
CA SER A 24 22.91 -40.08 27.41
C SER A 24 23.50 -38.94 28.24
N PHE A 25 23.18 -37.68 27.92
CA PHE A 25 23.45 -36.56 28.82
C PHE A 25 22.32 -35.55 28.79
N SER A 26 21.93 -35.12 29.98
CA SER A 26 20.98 -34.07 30.31
C SER A 26 21.40 -32.72 29.76
N SER A 27 20.40 -31.94 29.33
CA SER A 27 20.55 -30.57 28.80
C SER A 27 21.20 -29.61 29.81
N PRO A 28 22.24 -28.89 29.42
CA PRO A 28 22.66 -27.69 30.13
C PRO A 28 22.14 -26.42 29.43
N ASP A 29 21.87 -25.46 30.27
CA ASP A 29 21.39 -24.12 30.01
C ASP A 29 22.23 -23.38 28.92
N MET A 30 21.61 -23.02 27.78
CA MET A 30 22.29 -22.39 26.66
C MET A 30 22.45 -20.86 26.75
N SER A 31 22.39 -20.30 27.97
CA SER A 31 22.46 -18.84 28.12
C SER A 31 23.86 -18.24 28.20
N ASN A 32 24.90 -19.05 28.38
CA ASN A 32 26.28 -18.57 28.62
C ASN A 32 27.31 -18.89 27.53
N SER A 33 26.93 -19.48 26.39
CA SER A 33 27.90 -19.91 25.37
C SER A 33 28.03 -18.96 24.15
N ILE A 34 27.27 -17.89 24.08
CA ILE A 34 27.30 -16.98 22.90
C ILE A 34 28.38 -15.89 23.03
N ASP A 35 28.77 -15.52 24.24
CA ASP A 35 29.74 -14.43 24.45
C ASP A 35 31.22 -14.84 24.26
N THR A 36 31.53 -16.13 24.16
CA THR A 36 32.92 -16.62 24.00
C THR A 36 33.33 -16.89 22.54
N PHE A 37 32.40 -16.81 21.59
CA PHE A 37 32.70 -17.08 20.17
C PHE A 37 33.06 -15.85 19.35
N SER A 38 32.97 -14.62 19.89
CA SER A 38 33.16 -13.37 19.14
C SER A 38 34.62 -12.94 18.92
N GLU A 39 35.58 -13.58 19.60
CA GLU A 39 36.98 -13.09 19.58
C GLU A 39 37.88 -13.70 18.49
N LYS A 40 37.45 -14.65 17.67
CA LYS A 40 38.37 -15.36 16.74
C LYS A 40 37.97 -15.44 15.26
N ARG A 41 36.86 -14.84 14.81
CA ARG A 41 36.60 -14.68 13.37
C ARG A 41 36.03 -13.30 13.09
N LYS A 42 36.65 -12.54 12.22
CA LYS A 42 36.07 -11.32 11.64
C LYS A 42 34.82 -11.73 10.87
N LEU A 43 33.66 -11.54 11.45
CA LEU A 43 32.37 -11.75 10.81
C LEU A 43 32.18 -10.69 9.71
N SER A 44 31.53 -11.06 8.61
CA SER A 44 31.17 -10.09 7.57
C SER A 44 30.16 -9.09 8.10
N PRO A 45 30.08 -7.87 7.51
CA PRO A 45 29.08 -6.88 7.92
C PRO A 45 27.64 -7.40 7.89
N GLU A 46 27.34 -8.34 6.98
CA GLU A 46 26.02 -8.99 6.86
C GLU A 46 25.77 -9.97 8.03
N SER A 47 26.77 -10.69 8.50
CA SER A 47 26.67 -11.59 9.65
C SER A 47 26.46 -10.80 10.95
N ILE A 48 27.09 -9.63 11.08
CA ILE A 48 26.91 -8.73 12.22
C ILE A 48 25.49 -8.14 12.22
N PHE A 49 25.00 -7.74 11.06
CA PHE A 49 23.63 -7.23 10.87
C PHE A 49 22.57 -8.30 11.24
N PHE A 50 22.80 -9.56 10.86
CA PHE A 50 21.91 -10.67 11.19
C PHE A 50 21.87 -10.95 12.69
N ILE A 51 23.03 -10.93 13.37
CA ILE A 51 23.13 -11.14 14.81
C ILE A 51 22.53 -9.98 15.61
N GLU A 52 22.67 -8.74 15.14
CA GLU A 52 22.06 -7.57 15.78
C GLU A 52 20.53 -7.57 15.64
N ASN A 53 20.02 -7.95 14.48
CA ASN A 53 18.58 -8.11 14.26
C ASN A 53 17.99 -9.24 15.13
N GLU A 54 18.69 -10.38 15.28
CA GLU A 54 18.23 -11.46 16.13
C GLU A 54 18.26 -11.08 17.63
N LYS A 55 19.27 -10.35 18.09
CA LYS A 55 19.31 -9.78 19.44
C LYS A 55 18.19 -8.76 19.69
N GLN A 56 17.83 -7.97 18.69
CA GLN A 56 16.73 -7.03 18.77
C GLN A 56 15.37 -7.75 18.78
N ARG A 57 15.22 -8.82 18.01
CA ARG A 57 14.05 -9.71 17.99
C ARG A 57 13.84 -10.40 19.35
N ILE A 58 14.90 -10.92 19.97
CA ILE A 58 14.86 -11.55 21.30
C ILE A 58 14.55 -10.50 22.41
N ARG A 59 15.03 -9.26 22.29
CA ARG A 59 14.69 -8.17 23.21
C ARG A 59 13.20 -7.78 23.09
N LEU A 60 12.67 -7.68 21.86
CA LEU A 60 11.26 -7.38 21.62
C LEU A 60 10.34 -8.50 22.10
N SER A 61 10.72 -9.77 21.93
CA SER A 61 9.95 -10.92 22.44
C SER A 61 9.94 -10.98 23.98
N LYS A 62 11.02 -10.58 24.64
CA LYS A 62 11.09 -10.49 26.12
C LYS A 62 10.36 -9.27 26.68
N GLN A 63 10.26 -8.16 25.92
CA GLN A 63 9.45 -7.00 26.31
C GLN A 63 7.94 -7.26 26.26
N ASN A 64 7.49 -8.15 25.39
CA ASN A 64 6.07 -8.51 25.28
C ASN A 64 5.58 -9.49 26.36
N SER A 65 6.45 -10.03 27.22
CA SER A 65 6.08 -10.98 28.28
C SER A 65 5.96 -10.38 29.68
N TYR A 66 6.26 -9.10 29.88
CA TYR A 66 6.12 -8.41 31.17
C TYR A 66 5.67 -6.97 30.93
N ASN A 67 4.37 -6.67 31.15
CA ASN A 67 3.93 -5.38 31.70
C ASN A 67 2.41 -5.29 31.83
N THR A 68 1.87 -5.61 32.98
CA THR A 68 0.56 -5.14 33.46
C THR A 68 0.56 -3.63 33.64
N ASP A 69 1.67 -3.01 34.03
CA ASP A 69 1.81 -1.56 34.18
C ASP A 69 1.78 -0.79 32.85
N ALA A 70 2.19 -1.43 31.73
CA ALA A 70 2.15 -0.79 30.41
C ALA A 70 0.74 -0.72 29.84
N SER A 71 -0.15 -1.66 30.20
CA SER A 71 -1.55 -1.66 29.77
C SER A 71 -2.35 -0.53 30.42
N GLU A 72 -2.14 -0.27 31.69
CA GLU A 72 -2.80 0.79 32.44
C GLU A 72 -2.33 2.20 31.98
N ASN A 73 -1.04 2.34 31.68
CA ASN A 73 -0.49 3.56 31.09
C ASN A 73 -0.98 3.81 29.66
N PHE A 74 -1.18 2.77 28.85
CA PHE A 74 -1.70 2.88 27.50
C PHE A 74 -3.20 3.18 27.48
N TYR A 75 -3.97 2.62 28.43
CA TYR A 75 -5.38 2.95 28.62
C TYR A 75 -5.56 4.43 29.01
N ASN A 76 -4.80 4.88 30.02
CA ASN A 76 -4.78 6.29 30.41
C ASN A 76 -4.31 7.21 29.26
N TYR A 77 -3.50 6.70 28.34
CA TYR A 77 -3.05 7.39 27.15
C TYR A 77 -4.17 7.49 26.09
N LEU A 78 -4.93 6.42 25.85
CA LEU A 78 -6.01 6.42 24.86
C LEU A 78 -7.25 7.22 25.31
N PHE A 79 -7.52 7.30 26.62
CA PHE A 79 -8.80 7.77 27.15
C PHE A 79 -8.70 8.97 28.12
N LYS A 80 -7.54 9.56 28.36
CA LYS A 80 -7.46 10.80 29.14
C LYS A 80 -8.07 11.96 28.36
N SER A 81 -9.23 12.46 28.84
CA SER A 81 -9.79 13.72 28.38
C SER A 81 -8.83 14.85 28.73
N THR A 82 -8.30 15.52 27.74
CA THR A 82 -7.59 16.79 27.95
C THR A 82 -8.61 17.92 27.84
N ASP A 83 -8.78 18.65 28.91
CA ASP A 83 -9.55 19.91 28.97
C ASP A 83 -8.85 21.06 28.24
N ASP A 84 -7.97 20.76 27.30
CA ASP A 84 -7.21 21.73 26.48
C ASP A 84 -7.33 21.41 24.99
N THR A 85 -8.57 21.53 24.43
CA THR A 85 -8.78 21.56 22.98
C THR A 85 -9.10 22.96 22.49
N LYS A 86 -8.06 23.74 22.29
CA LYS A 86 -8.11 24.84 21.30
C LYS A 86 -7.09 24.53 20.22
N HIS A 87 -7.64 24.32 19.01
CA HIS A 87 -6.96 24.21 17.71
C HIS A 87 -6.41 22.85 17.28
N THR A 88 -7.27 22.02 16.70
CA THR A 88 -7.09 21.45 15.34
C THR A 88 -8.44 20.91 14.89
N ASN A 89 -9.02 21.51 13.87
CA ASN A 89 -10.21 21.00 13.21
C ASN A 89 -9.83 19.72 12.44
N VAL A 90 -10.10 18.58 13.04
CA VAL A 90 -10.46 17.37 12.31
C VAL A 90 -11.99 17.38 12.38
N ASP A 91 -12.64 17.56 11.24
CA ASP A 91 -14.10 17.46 11.14
C ASP A 91 -14.50 16.03 11.48
N ILE A 92 -14.79 15.81 12.77
CA ILE A 92 -15.47 14.62 13.26
C ILE A 92 -16.94 14.87 12.94
N ILE A 93 -17.42 14.24 11.88
CA ILE A 93 -18.86 14.17 11.62
C ILE A 93 -19.46 13.23 12.65
N SER A 94 -19.77 13.75 13.83
CA SER A 94 -20.64 13.09 14.79
C SER A 94 -22.10 13.35 14.40
N LYS A 95 -22.67 12.47 13.57
CA LYS A 95 -24.12 12.27 13.62
C LYS A 95 -24.37 11.24 14.71
N SER A 96 -24.97 11.69 15.82
CA SER A 96 -25.41 10.85 16.91
C SER A 96 -26.43 9.83 16.43
N THR A 97 -26.00 8.56 16.36
CA THR A 97 -26.96 7.45 16.45
C THR A 97 -27.44 7.41 17.90
N THR A 98 -28.76 7.53 18.13
CA THR A 98 -29.37 7.39 19.45
C THR A 98 -28.99 6.02 20.04
N PRO A 99 -28.30 5.95 21.19
CA PRO A 99 -27.96 4.67 21.79
C PRO A 99 -29.26 3.99 22.26
N ASN A 100 -29.38 2.72 21.99
CA ASN A 100 -30.34 1.86 22.66
C ASN A 100 -30.07 1.93 24.16
N LEU A 101 -31.13 2.04 24.97
CA LEU A 101 -31.14 2.24 26.44
C LEU A 101 -30.56 1.09 27.28
N THR A 102 -29.81 0.17 26.68
CA THR A 102 -29.09 -0.88 27.40
C THR A 102 -27.63 -0.44 27.57
N ASN A 103 -27.15 -0.39 28.80
CA ASN A 103 -25.75 -0.06 29.14
C ASN A 103 -24.74 -1.10 28.61
N GLU A 104 -25.19 -2.12 27.87
CA GLU A 104 -24.39 -3.24 27.37
C GLU A 104 -24.75 -3.56 25.93
N ILE A 105 -23.73 -3.96 25.16
CA ILE A 105 -23.85 -4.47 23.78
C ILE A 105 -22.96 -5.70 23.61
N THR A 106 -23.17 -6.49 22.56
CA THR A 106 -22.30 -7.63 22.29
C THR A 106 -20.94 -7.18 21.76
N ILE A 107 -19.91 -8.00 21.98
CA ILE A 107 -18.57 -7.77 21.42
C ILE A 107 -18.63 -7.62 19.90
N GLY A 108 -19.44 -8.43 19.20
CA GLY A 108 -19.61 -8.31 17.75
C GLY A 108 -20.16 -6.95 17.32
N GLU A 109 -21.21 -6.44 17.99
CA GLU A 109 -21.76 -5.10 17.74
C GLU A 109 -20.73 -4.01 18.06
N TYR A 110 -19.98 -4.15 19.17
CA TYR A 110 -18.94 -3.21 19.57
C TYR A 110 -17.87 -3.05 18.47
N ILE A 111 -17.37 -4.16 17.91
CA ILE A 111 -16.37 -4.15 16.82
C ILE A 111 -16.87 -3.33 15.63
N TRP A 112 -18.08 -3.63 15.16
CA TRP A 112 -18.65 -2.96 13.98
C TRP A 112 -18.95 -1.49 14.24
N ALA A 113 -19.54 -1.16 15.39
CA ALA A 113 -19.79 0.22 15.77
C ALA A 113 -18.50 1.04 15.89
N ARG A 114 -17.45 0.46 16.47
CA ARG A 114 -16.16 1.14 16.59
C ARG A 114 -15.49 1.36 15.21
N LEU A 115 -15.64 0.42 14.28
CA LEU A 115 -15.17 0.57 12.91
C LEU A 115 -15.90 1.69 12.15
N VAL A 116 -17.22 1.80 12.32
CA VAL A 116 -18.01 2.93 11.77
C VAL A 116 -17.48 4.26 12.30
N GLN A 117 -17.17 4.37 13.60
CA GLN A 117 -16.64 5.60 14.20
C GLN A 117 -15.28 6.04 13.59
N VAL A 118 -14.47 5.12 13.12
CA VAL A 118 -13.21 5.44 12.42
C VAL A 118 -13.36 5.53 10.90
N GLY A 119 -14.61 5.51 10.40
CA GLY A 119 -14.94 5.73 8.99
C GLY A 119 -14.87 4.49 8.10
N VAL A 120 -14.85 3.29 8.67
CA VAL A 120 -15.02 2.03 7.92
C VAL A 120 -16.49 1.72 7.79
N HIS A 121 -16.98 1.58 6.56
CA HIS A 121 -18.39 1.32 6.29
C HIS A 121 -18.62 0.03 5.48
N THR A 122 -17.53 -0.62 5.06
CA THR A 122 -17.61 -1.88 4.33
C THR A 122 -16.57 -2.86 4.85
N VAL A 123 -17.01 -4.11 5.01
CA VAL A 123 -16.19 -5.26 5.42
C VAL A 123 -16.11 -6.25 4.28
N PHE A 124 -14.89 -6.69 3.94
CA PHE A 124 -14.62 -7.69 2.91
C PHE A 124 -14.40 -9.07 3.51
N GLY A 125 -14.57 -10.13 2.74
CA GLY A 125 -14.25 -11.48 3.20
C GLY A 125 -15.14 -12.56 2.59
N LEU A 126 -15.09 -13.72 3.23
CA LEU A 126 -15.89 -14.88 2.88
C LEU A 126 -16.54 -15.47 4.15
N PRO A 127 -17.83 -15.86 4.12
CA PRO A 127 -18.47 -16.51 5.27
C PRO A 127 -17.92 -17.92 5.48
N GLY A 128 -17.81 -18.33 6.74
CA GLY A 128 -17.47 -19.67 7.17
C GLY A 128 -17.95 -19.91 8.59
N ASP A 129 -17.90 -21.16 9.07
CA ASP A 129 -18.55 -21.57 10.31
C ASP A 129 -18.12 -20.75 11.55
N PHE A 130 -16.85 -20.36 11.61
CA PHE A 130 -16.36 -19.65 12.79
C PHE A 130 -16.52 -18.12 12.73
N ASN A 131 -16.84 -17.51 11.58
CA ASN A 131 -17.09 -16.09 11.49
C ASN A 131 -18.57 -15.70 11.26
N THR A 132 -19.45 -16.64 10.94
CA THR A 132 -20.86 -16.37 10.60
C THR A 132 -21.57 -15.59 11.71
N HIS A 133 -21.43 -15.98 12.99
CA HIS A 133 -22.04 -15.25 14.09
C HIS A 133 -21.58 -13.79 14.20
N LEU A 134 -20.30 -13.53 13.85
CA LEU A 134 -19.78 -12.16 13.83
C LEU A 134 -20.35 -11.38 12.64
N LEU A 135 -20.50 -12.01 11.48
CA LEU A 135 -21.09 -11.41 10.28
C LEU A 135 -22.56 -11.06 10.49
N GLU A 136 -23.33 -11.90 11.21
CA GLU A 136 -24.73 -11.60 11.57
C GLU A 136 -24.87 -10.29 12.34
N LYS A 137 -23.87 -9.90 13.13
CA LYS A 137 -23.88 -8.64 13.87
C LYS A 137 -23.72 -7.40 12.98
N ILE A 138 -23.26 -7.53 11.74
CA ILE A 138 -23.20 -6.40 10.79
C ILE A 138 -24.58 -5.81 10.56
N SER A 139 -25.62 -6.65 10.44
CA SER A 139 -27.00 -6.20 10.22
C SER A 139 -27.64 -5.49 11.43
N GLN A 140 -26.99 -5.54 12.60
CA GLN A 140 -27.45 -4.92 13.85
C GLN A 140 -26.79 -3.56 14.10
N VAL A 141 -25.86 -3.15 13.25
CA VAL A 141 -25.16 -1.87 13.37
C VAL A 141 -25.40 -1.05 12.10
N ASP A 142 -25.85 0.18 12.28
CA ASP A 142 -26.08 1.10 11.16
C ASP A 142 -24.77 1.53 10.49
N ASP A 143 -24.87 1.92 9.23
CA ASP A 143 -23.76 2.48 8.44
C ASP A 143 -22.58 1.54 8.17
N ILE A 144 -22.75 0.23 8.34
CA ILE A 144 -21.76 -0.79 7.91
C ILE A 144 -22.41 -1.88 7.08
N GLN A 145 -21.70 -2.36 6.07
CA GLN A 145 -22.20 -3.39 5.15
C GLN A 145 -21.14 -4.46 4.88
N TRP A 146 -21.62 -5.62 4.46
CA TRP A 146 -20.82 -6.74 4.00
C TRP A 146 -20.67 -6.73 2.48
N CYS A 147 -19.42 -6.70 1.99
CA CYS A 147 -19.07 -6.94 0.59
C CYS A 147 -18.39 -8.30 0.50
N GLY A 148 -19.17 -9.35 0.24
CA GLY A 148 -18.63 -10.69 0.08
C GLY A 148 -17.80 -10.82 -1.19
N ASN A 149 -16.66 -11.48 -1.10
CA ASN A 149 -15.72 -11.73 -2.18
C ASN A 149 -15.81 -13.16 -2.69
N THR A 150 -15.11 -13.47 -3.77
CA THR A 150 -15.04 -14.80 -4.38
C THR A 150 -13.96 -15.70 -3.75
N SER A 151 -12.99 -15.10 -3.07
CA SER A 151 -11.98 -15.78 -2.26
C SER A 151 -11.38 -14.81 -1.23
N GLU A 152 -10.74 -15.35 -0.18
CA GLU A 152 -10.14 -14.53 0.86
C GLU A 152 -8.87 -13.79 0.38
N LEU A 153 -8.17 -14.34 -0.61
CA LEU A 153 -7.08 -13.62 -1.28
C LEU A 153 -7.62 -12.34 -1.96
N ASN A 154 -8.69 -12.47 -2.73
CA ASN A 154 -9.33 -11.35 -3.39
C ASN A 154 -9.88 -10.34 -2.38
N ALA A 155 -10.46 -10.84 -1.27
CA ALA A 155 -10.94 -10.00 -0.16
C ALA A 155 -9.80 -9.20 0.49
N SER A 156 -8.61 -9.79 0.66
CA SER A 156 -7.45 -9.09 1.21
C SER A 156 -6.96 -7.98 0.29
N TYR A 157 -6.98 -8.19 -1.04
CA TYR A 157 -6.68 -7.16 -2.02
C TYR A 157 -7.75 -6.05 -2.06
N ALA A 158 -9.02 -6.41 -1.85
CA ALA A 158 -10.10 -5.43 -1.77
C ALA A 158 -9.97 -4.56 -0.49
N ALA A 159 -9.68 -5.18 0.66
CA ALA A 159 -9.41 -4.45 1.89
C ALA A 159 -8.19 -3.52 1.77
N ASP A 160 -7.14 -3.94 1.05
CA ASP A 160 -5.98 -3.09 0.72
C ASP A 160 -6.39 -1.90 -0.16
N GLY A 161 -7.10 -2.13 -1.25
CA GLY A 161 -7.59 -1.07 -2.15
C GLY A 161 -8.50 -0.06 -1.43
N TYR A 162 -9.41 -0.54 -0.58
CA TYR A 162 -10.27 0.28 0.26
C TYR A 162 -9.44 1.12 1.24
N SER A 163 -8.47 0.50 1.91
CA SER A 163 -7.58 1.18 2.84
C SER A 163 -6.78 2.30 2.19
N ARG A 164 -6.31 2.11 0.96
CA ARG A 164 -5.60 3.16 0.22
C ARG A 164 -6.47 4.39 -0.06
N MET A 165 -7.80 4.25 -0.05
CA MET A 165 -8.74 5.36 -0.22
C MET A 165 -9.21 5.96 1.10
N LYS A 166 -9.33 5.15 2.16
CA LYS A 166 -9.97 5.50 3.44
C LYS A 166 -9.02 5.55 4.63
N GLY A 167 -7.79 5.01 4.50
CA GLY A 167 -6.77 4.94 5.56
C GLY A 167 -6.82 3.67 6.41
N ILE A 168 -7.88 2.89 6.36
CA ILE A 168 -8.02 1.57 6.98
C ILE A 168 -9.00 0.73 6.17
N GLY A 169 -8.70 -0.55 5.96
CA GLY A 169 -9.61 -1.55 5.37
C GLY A 169 -9.81 -2.72 6.33
N VAL A 170 -10.88 -3.47 6.15
CA VAL A 170 -11.23 -4.59 7.04
C VAL A 170 -11.54 -5.84 6.23
N ILE A 171 -10.88 -6.94 6.59
CA ILE A 171 -11.20 -8.27 6.08
C ILE A 171 -11.63 -9.16 7.25
N CYS A 172 -12.73 -9.94 7.06
CA CYS A 172 -13.20 -10.93 8.02
C CYS A 172 -13.17 -12.33 7.39
N THR A 173 -12.38 -13.23 7.98
CA THR A 173 -12.20 -14.61 7.50
C THR A 173 -12.56 -15.63 8.56
N THR A 174 -12.81 -16.88 8.13
CA THR A 174 -12.89 -18.00 9.04
C THR A 174 -11.50 -18.49 9.42
N PHE A 175 -11.39 -19.15 10.57
CA PHE A 175 -10.19 -19.78 11.11
C PHE A 175 -9.57 -20.80 10.13
N GLY A 176 -8.28 -20.87 10.09
CA GLY A 176 -7.49 -21.85 9.35
C GLY A 176 -7.55 -21.59 7.85
N VAL A 177 -8.45 -22.24 7.14
CA VAL A 177 -8.48 -22.23 5.66
C VAL A 177 -8.69 -20.83 5.09
N GLY A 178 -9.56 -20.02 5.70
CA GLY A 178 -9.84 -18.66 5.22
C GLY A 178 -8.72 -17.68 5.56
N GLU A 179 -8.23 -17.71 6.82
CA GLU A 179 -7.14 -16.82 7.20
C GLU A 179 -5.84 -17.12 6.43
N LEU A 180 -5.51 -18.41 6.19
CA LEU A 180 -4.34 -18.79 5.41
C LEU A 180 -4.44 -18.33 3.94
N SER A 181 -5.63 -18.44 3.33
CA SER A 181 -5.86 -17.97 1.96
C SER A 181 -5.62 -16.46 1.80
N SER A 182 -5.85 -15.67 2.85
CA SER A 182 -5.66 -14.21 2.82
C SER A 182 -4.22 -13.75 3.03
N LEU A 183 -3.32 -14.59 3.59
CA LEU A 183 -2.01 -14.18 4.08
C LEU A 183 -1.12 -13.53 3.01
N ASN A 184 -1.20 -13.95 1.75
CA ASN A 184 -0.44 -13.33 0.68
C ASN A 184 -0.83 -11.84 0.50
N GLY A 185 -2.12 -11.53 0.52
CA GLY A 185 -2.58 -10.15 0.41
C GLY A 185 -2.26 -9.32 1.68
N ILE A 186 -2.40 -9.93 2.87
CA ILE A 186 -2.00 -9.31 4.14
C ILE A 186 -0.49 -9.00 4.16
N ALA A 187 0.34 -9.92 3.68
CA ALA A 187 1.78 -9.69 3.55
C ALA A 187 2.08 -8.53 2.58
N GLY A 188 1.33 -8.44 1.48
CA GLY A 188 1.40 -7.31 0.55
C GLY A 188 1.07 -5.99 1.23
N SER A 189 -0.02 -5.93 1.98
CA SER A 189 -0.40 -4.73 2.75
C SER A 189 0.66 -4.37 3.81
N PHE A 190 1.27 -5.38 4.45
CA PHE A 190 2.37 -5.17 5.40
C PHE A 190 3.61 -4.58 4.74
N ALA A 191 4.03 -5.13 3.60
CA ALA A 191 5.19 -4.66 2.84
C ALA A 191 4.98 -3.24 2.29
N GLU A 192 3.76 -2.96 1.81
CA GLU A 192 3.38 -1.70 1.15
C GLU A 192 2.94 -0.60 2.13
N HIS A 193 2.94 -0.86 3.45
CA HIS A 193 2.47 0.07 4.49
C HIS A 193 1.01 0.49 4.28
N VAL A 194 0.11 -0.48 4.28
CA VAL A 194 -1.33 -0.29 4.14
C VAL A 194 -2.03 -0.89 5.37
N GLY A 195 -2.82 -0.09 6.07
CA GLY A 195 -3.53 -0.50 7.28
C GLY A 195 -4.72 -1.41 6.94
N VAL A 196 -4.59 -2.70 7.20
CA VAL A 196 -5.67 -3.70 7.03
C VAL A 196 -5.92 -4.41 8.35
N LEU A 197 -7.13 -4.28 8.89
CA LEU A 197 -7.55 -5.04 10.05
C LEU A 197 -8.06 -6.42 9.60
N HIS A 198 -7.32 -7.46 9.94
CA HIS A 198 -7.68 -8.85 9.68
C HIS A 198 -8.41 -9.43 10.89
N ILE A 199 -9.74 -9.53 10.80
CA ILE A 199 -10.59 -10.13 11.81
C ILE A 199 -10.80 -11.60 11.47
N VAL A 200 -10.57 -12.48 12.44
CA VAL A 200 -10.69 -13.93 12.25
C VAL A 200 -11.66 -14.51 13.26
N GLY A 201 -12.78 -15.08 12.75
CA GLY A 201 -13.64 -15.90 13.59
C GLY A 201 -12.96 -17.23 13.90
N SER A 202 -12.85 -17.60 15.17
CA SER A 202 -12.10 -18.79 15.61
C SER A 202 -12.94 -19.72 16.48
N PRO A 203 -12.55 -21.01 16.63
CA PRO A 203 -13.27 -21.97 17.46
C PRO A 203 -13.45 -21.51 18.90
N ALA A 204 -14.47 -22.03 19.58
CA ALA A 204 -14.76 -21.75 20.98
C ALA A 204 -13.54 -21.94 21.89
N LEU A 205 -13.40 -21.10 22.92
CA LEU A 205 -12.27 -21.18 23.85
C LEU A 205 -12.16 -22.56 24.53
N SER A 206 -13.29 -23.17 24.93
CA SER A 206 -13.33 -24.53 25.49
C SER A 206 -12.78 -25.57 24.52
N THR A 207 -13.19 -25.50 23.26
CA THR A 207 -12.70 -26.39 22.18
C THR A 207 -11.17 -26.29 22.02
N GLN A 208 -10.63 -25.07 22.11
CA GLN A 208 -9.19 -24.83 22.01
C GLN A 208 -8.45 -25.36 23.24
N GLN A 209 -9.01 -25.15 24.46
CA GLN A 209 -8.41 -25.59 25.73
C GLN A 209 -8.38 -27.13 25.82
N GLU A 210 -9.46 -27.78 25.43
CA GLU A 210 -9.59 -29.23 25.42
C GLU A 210 -8.88 -29.91 24.23
N LYS A 211 -8.35 -29.10 23.29
CA LYS A 211 -7.64 -29.55 22.08
C LYS A 211 -8.48 -30.53 21.25
N LEU A 212 -9.78 -30.26 21.16
CA LEU A 212 -10.70 -31.12 20.40
C LEU A 212 -10.34 -31.12 18.92
N LEU A 213 -10.49 -32.27 18.27
CA LEU A 213 -10.28 -32.39 16.83
C LEU A 213 -11.46 -31.79 16.07
N VAL A 214 -11.32 -30.59 15.59
CA VAL A 214 -12.32 -29.89 14.78
C VAL A 214 -11.79 -29.59 13.39
N HIS A 215 -12.71 -29.34 12.45
CA HIS A 215 -12.36 -28.98 11.07
C HIS A 215 -11.58 -27.66 11.03
N HIS A 216 -10.89 -27.41 9.92
CA HIS A 216 -10.03 -26.26 9.66
C HIS A 216 -8.79 -26.19 10.57
N THR A 217 -8.49 -27.20 11.39
CA THR A 217 -7.24 -27.33 12.14
C THR A 217 -6.24 -28.22 11.41
N LEU A 218 -4.97 -28.18 11.84
CA LEU A 218 -3.95 -29.13 11.35
C LEU A 218 -4.06 -30.54 11.96
N GLY A 219 -5.06 -30.79 12.81
CA GLY A 219 -5.30 -32.08 13.45
C GLY A 219 -4.32 -32.43 14.59
N ASN A 220 -3.50 -31.49 15.04
CA ASN A 220 -2.47 -31.69 16.06
C ASN A 220 -2.79 -31.04 17.43
N GLY A 221 -3.98 -30.46 17.59
CA GLY A 221 -4.40 -29.78 18.81
C GLY A 221 -3.75 -28.40 19.03
N ASP A 222 -3.03 -27.86 18.05
CA ASP A 222 -2.44 -26.53 18.12
C ASP A 222 -3.32 -25.49 17.41
N PHE A 223 -4.19 -24.83 18.15
CA PHE A 223 -5.09 -23.79 17.65
C PHE A 223 -4.40 -22.42 17.46
N LYS A 224 -3.18 -22.24 17.95
CA LYS A 224 -2.46 -20.96 17.85
C LYS A 224 -1.49 -20.90 16.66
N VAL A 225 -1.41 -21.95 15.85
CA VAL A 225 -0.45 -22.02 14.75
C VAL A 225 -0.68 -20.90 13.74
N PHE A 226 -1.92 -20.65 13.33
CA PHE A 226 -2.25 -19.62 12.33
C PHE A 226 -2.09 -18.20 12.90
N GLN A 227 -2.44 -17.98 14.18
CA GLN A 227 -2.16 -16.74 14.87
C GLN A 227 -0.67 -16.41 14.89
N ARG A 228 0.20 -17.42 15.14
CA ARG A 228 1.67 -17.22 15.08
C ARG A 228 2.15 -16.89 13.68
N MET A 229 1.60 -17.54 12.63
CA MET A 229 1.92 -17.20 11.25
C MET A 229 1.51 -15.75 10.91
N SER A 230 0.32 -15.36 11.31
CA SER A 230 -0.18 -13.99 11.12
C SER A 230 0.59 -12.95 11.94
N ALA A 231 1.21 -13.32 13.07
CA ALA A 231 1.99 -12.41 13.90
C ALA A 231 3.20 -11.82 13.17
N GLU A 232 3.83 -12.58 12.26
CA GLU A 232 4.95 -12.11 11.43
C GLU A 232 4.51 -11.08 10.37
N LEU A 233 3.22 -11.05 10.04
CA LEU A 233 2.60 -10.18 9.03
C LEU A 233 1.71 -9.08 9.65
N SER A 234 1.77 -8.90 10.96
CA SER A 234 0.91 -7.97 11.70
C SER A 234 1.72 -7.07 12.62
N HIS A 235 1.34 -5.79 12.66
CA HIS A 235 1.94 -4.84 13.62
C HIS A 235 1.46 -5.10 15.06
N TYR A 236 0.19 -5.49 15.20
CA TYR A 236 -0.44 -5.91 16.44
C TYR A 236 -1.26 -7.18 16.21
N ASN A 237 -1.18 -8.12 17.17
CA ASN A 237 -1.82 -9.43 17.02
C ASN A 237 -2.42 -9.84 18.36
N VAL A 238 -3.74 -10.07 18.38
CA VAL A 238 -4.47 -10.40 19.61
C VAL A 238 -5.62 -11.38 19.34
N MET A 239 -5.91 -12.24 20.29
CA MET A 239 -7.12 -13.06 20.38
C MET A 239 -7.89 -12.65 21.65
N ILE A 240 -9.17 -12.34 21.49
CA ILE A 240 -10.05 -11.99 22.62
C ILE A 240 -10.33 -13.24 23.45
N GLN A 241 -9.97 -13.20 24.75
CA GLN A 241 -10.09 -14.35 25.65
C GLN A 241 -11.07 -14.12 26.79
N ASP A 242 -11.34 -12.88 27.15
CA ASP A 242 -12.25 -12.48 28.22
C ASP A 242 -12.98 -11.17 27.86
N THR A 243 -14.04 -10.88 28.60
CA THR A 243 -14.88 -9.69 28.39
C THR A 243 -14.27 -8.41 28.98
N ASP A 244 -13.48 -8.53 30.06
CA ASP A 244 -12.99 -7.39 30.82
C ASP A 244 -12.01 -6.56 29.99
N MET A 245 -11.18 -7.26 29.19
CA MET A 245 -10.19 -6.62 28.32
C MET A 245 -10.65 -6.47 26.86
N ALA A 246 -11.81 -7.03 26.49
CA ALA A 246 -12.22 -7.12 25.08
C ALA A 246 -12.26 -5.77 24.38
N THR A 247 -12.95 -4.77 24.95
CA THR A 247 -13.08 -3.44 24.33
C THR A 247 -11.73 -2.74 24.21
N PHE A 248 -10.86 -2.86 25.23
CA PHE A 248 -9.52 -2.30 25.22
C PHE A 248 -8.66 -2.90 24.10
N GLU A 249 -8.64 -4.23 23.96
CA GLU A 249 -7.83 -4.92 22.96
C GLU A 249 -8.33 -4.67 21.53
N ILE A 250 -9.66 -4.57 21.34
CA ILE A 250 -10.27 -4.18 20.06
C ILE A 250 -9.84 -2.77 19.68
N ASP A 251 -10.02 -1.81 20.56
CA ASP A 251 -9.68 -0.41 20.35
C ASP A 251 -8.18 -0.24 20.05
N LYS A 252 -7.34 -0.92 20.84
CA LYS A 252 -5.90 -0.94 20.65
C LYS A 252 -5.49 -1.54 19.30
N CYS A 253 -6.15 -2.60 18.87
CA CYS A 253 -5.90 -3.21 17.57
C CYS A 253 -6.23 -2.24 16.42
N ILE A 254 -7.38 -1.58 16.46
CA ILE A 254 -7.82 -0.58 15.47
C ILE A 254 -6.85 0.61 15.45
N VAL A 255 -6.51 1.16 16.61
CA VAL A 255 -5.58 2.31 16.72
C VAL A 255 -4.21 1.97 16.15
N ASN A 256 -3.65 0.79 16.51
CA ASN A 256 -2.37 0.35 15.95
C ASN A 256 -2.41 0.20 14.43
N CYS A 257 -3.50 -0.33 13.87
CA CYS A 257 -3.67 -0.45 12.42
C CYS A 257 -3.62 0.91 11.74
N ILE A 258 -4.37 1.89 12.26
CA ILE A 258 -4.44 3.25 11.68
C ILE A 258 -3.12 4.00 11.83
N LEU A 259 -2.50 3.97 13.02
CA LEU A 259 -1.28 4.75 13.27
C LEU A 259 -0.05 4.18 12.57
N SER A 260 0.09 2.86 12.53
CA SER A 260 1.23 2.21 11.89
C SER A 260 1.12 2.13 10.38
N GLN A 261 -0.11 2.21 9.84
CA GLN A 261 -0.40 1.87 8.46
C GLN A 261 0.16 0.49 8.09
N LYS A 262 -0.09 -0.48 8.97
CA LYS A 262 0.31 -1.89 8.83
C LYS A 262 -0.88 -2.77 9.18
N PRO A 263 -0.98 -3.99 8.65
CA PRO A 263 -1.98 -4.93 9.08
C PRO A 263 -1.92 -5.21 10.59
N CYS A 264 -3.10 -5.41 11.17
CA CYS A 264 -3.28 -5.91 12.52
C CYS A 264 -4.23 -7.11 12.51
N TYR A 265 -4.02 -8.05 13.42
CA TYR A 265 -4.76 -9.31 13.50
C TYR A 265 -5.61 -9.35 14.79
N LEU A 266 -6.91 -9.62 14.62
CA LEU A 266 -7.88 -9.69 15.71
C LEU A 266 -8.67 -11.00 15.61
N SER A 267 -8.39 -11.97 16.47
CA SER A 267 -9.12 -13.24 16.53
C SER A 267 -10.26 -13.18 17.54
N ILE A 268 -11.47 -13.57 17.10
CA ILE A 268 -12.68 -13.57 17.91
C ILE A 268 -13.22 -14.99 18.01
N PRO A 269 -13.05 -15.68 19.15
CA PRO A 269 -13.70 -16.97 19.37
C PRO A 269 -15.22 -16.86 19.28
N VAL A 270 -15.89 -17.84 18.67
CA VAL A 270 -17.36 -17.84 18.48
C VAL A 270 -18.14 -17.62 19.77
N THR A 271 -17.64 -18.09 20.90
CA THR A 271 -18.23 -17.90 22.23
C THR A 271 -18.17 -16.45 22.72
N MET A 272 -17.23 -15.64 22.20
CA MET A 272 -17.05 -14.25 22.60
C MET A 272 -17.91 -13.29 21.81
N VAL A 273 -18.40 -13.67 20.64
CA VAL A 273 -19.17 -12.76 19.75
C VAL A 273 -20.39 -12.17 20.43
N ASN A 274 -21.15 -13.00 21.18
CA ASN A 274 -22.37 -12.59 21.88
C ASN A 274 -22.14 -12.23 23.35
N ALA A 275 -20.91 -12.24 23.84
CA ALA A 275 -20.60 -11.80 25.20
C ALA A 275 -20.84 -10.28 25.31
N LEU A 276 -21.40 -9.86 26.46
CA LEU A 276 -21.78 -8.48 26.69
C LEU A 276 -20.60 -7.65 27.22
N VAL A 277 -20.50 -6.43 26.73
CA VAL A 277 -19.51 -5.42 27.16
C VAL A 277 -20.20 -4.06 27.35
N PRO A 278 -19.63 -3.15 28.16
CA PRO A 278 -20.20 -1.82 28.35
C PRO A 278 -20.23 -1.02 27.04
N SER A 279 -21.41 -0.52 26.66
CA SER A 279 -21.57 0.36 25.49
C SER A 279 -20.94 1.74 25.69
N SER A 280 -20.78 2.18 26.95
CA SER A 280 -20.21 3.49 27.31
C SER A 280 -18.78 3.72 26.78
N ASN A 281 -18.04 2.65 26.50
CA ASN A 281 -16.71 2.78 25.87
C ASN A 281 -16.80 3.38 24.46
N LEU A 282 -17.92 3.22 23.75
CA LEU A 282 -18.12 3.84 22.42
C LEU A 282 -18.31 5.37 22.50
N ASP A 283 -18.68 5.91 23.68
CA ASP A 283 -18.82 7.35 23.88
C ASP A 283 -17.45 8.06 23.96
N VAL A 284 -16.37 7.30 24.16
CA VAL A 284 -15.01 7.81 24.23
C VAL A 284 -14.35 7.69 22.86
N PRO A 285 -14.03 8.81 22.17
CA PRO A 285 -13.36 8.79 20.88
C PRO A 285 -11.98 8.15 20.97
N LEU A 286 -11.60 7.39 19.93
CA LEU A 286 -10.24 6.88 19.81
C LEU A 286 -9.22 8.00 19.54
N ILE A 287 -8.10 7.97 20.23
CA ILE A 287 -7.01 8.93 20.00
C ILE A 287 -6.14 8.39 18.84
N LEU A 288 -6.32 9.01 17.67
CA LEU A 288 -5.61 8.64 16.43
C LEU A 288 -4.36 9.51 16.19
N SER A 289 -3.72 9.97 17.26
CA SER A 289 -2.48 10.74 17.19
C SER A 289 -1.53 10.30 18.30
N ALA A 290 -0.26 10.13 17.96
CA ALA A 290 0.76 9.86 18.98
C ALA A 290 0.99 11.11 19.86
N PRO A 291 1.17 10.97 21.19
CA PRO A 291 1.47 12.09 22.07
C PRO A 291 2.82 12.68 21.70
N GLN A 292 2.95 14.00 21.87
CA GLN A 292 4.24 14.68 21.83
C GLN A 292 4.74 14.87 23.26
N THR A 293 6.00 14.53 23.50
CA THR A 293 6.70 14.82 24.75
C THR A 293 7.49 16.13 24.63
N GLU A 294 7.68 16.86 25.71
CA GLU A 294 8.47 18.10 25.74
C GLU A 294 9.90 17.93 25.19
N PRO A 295 10.65 16.87 25.50
CA PRO A 295 11.97 16.63 24.94
C PRO A 295 11.99 16.47 23.42
N ASP A 296 10.90 15.95 22.83
CA ASP A 296 10.76 15.78 21.39
C ASP A 296 10.60 17.14 20.69
N LEU A 297 9.94 18.10 21.33
CA LEU A 297 9.72 19.44 20.79
C LEU A 297 11.05 20.20 20.57
N GLU A 298 11.95 20.18 21.54
CA GLU A 298 13.25 20.86 21.42
C GLU A 298 14.11 20.22 20.31
N LYS A 299 14.15 18.89 20.26
CA LYS A 299 14.84 18.16 19.19
C LYS A 299 14.27 18.49 17.81
N GLU A 300 12.94 18.52 17.67
CA GLU A 300 12.28 18.84 16.41
C GLU A 300 12.66 20.26 15.94
N LEU A 301 12.68 21.26 16.83
CA LEU A 301 13.06 22.62 16.49
C LEU A 301 14.53 22.72 16.05
N ASN A 302 15.44 22.05 16.74
CA ASN A 302 16.86 22.00 16.37
C ASN A 302 17.08 21.36 14.99
N ILE A 303 16.31 20.31 14.68
CA ILE A 303 16.37 19.64 13.37
C ILE A 303 15.77 20.51 12.29
N VAL A 304 14.66 21.20 12.55
CA VAL A 304 14.07 22.16 11.62
C VAL A 304 15.07 23.27 11.26
N ASP A 305 15.77 23.84 12.23
CA ASP A 305 16.79 24.84 11.97
C ASP A 305 17.98 24.27 11.16
N SER A 306 18.40 23.03 11.43
CA SER A 306 19.41 22.32 10.62
C SER A 306 18.96 22.10 9.16
N ILE A 307 17.69 21.75 8.96
CA ILE A 307 17.08 21.62 7.63
C ILE A 307 17.09 22.99 6.92
N VAL A 308 16.60 24.04 7.58
CA VAL A 308 16.57 25.40 7.03
C VAL A 308 17.97 25.88 6.61
N ASN A 309 18.99 25.63 7.42
CA ASN A 309 20.38 25.95 7.08
C ASN A 309 20.86 25.19 5.84
N SER A 310 20.49 23.91 5.71
CA SER A 310 20.80 23.10 4.53
C SER A 310 20.12 23.65 3.28
N LEU A 311 18.84 24.04 3.38
CA LEU A 311 18.09 24.67 2.29
C LEU A 311 18.75 25.97 1.83
N ASN A 312 19.07 26.88 2.75
CA ASN A 312 19.66 28.17 2.41
C ASN A 312 21.07 28.04 1.81
N SER A 313 21.83 26.99 2.17
CA SER A 313 23.17 26.75 1.63
C SER A 313 23.18 26.05 0.28
N SER A 314 22.08 25.33 -0.09
CA SER A 314 22.01 24.60 -1.34
C SER A 314 21.92 25.50 -2.57
N LYS A 315 22.33 24.98 -3.73
CA LYS A 315 22.27 25.67 -5.03
C LYS A 315 21.24 25.06 -5.96
N GLN A 316 21.02 23.74 -5.85
CA GLN A 316 20.11 22.98 -6.69
C GLN A 316 19.33 21.95 -5.83
N PRO A 317 18.48 22.44 -4.90
CA PRO A 317 17.65 21.57 -4.07
C PRO A 317 16.51 20.98 -4.89
N ILE A 318 16.11 19.75 -4.55
CA ILE A 318 14.96 19.05 -5.12
C ILE A 318 14.11 18.40 -4.03
N ILE A 319 12.86 18.11 -4.37
CA ILE A 319 11.97 17.28 -3.55
C ILE A 319 11.68 15.98 -4.33
N VAL A 320 11.79 14.84 -3.64
CA VAL A 320 11.35 13.52 -4.15
C VAL A 320 10.26 13.00 -3.24
N VAL A 321 9.08 12.72 -3.80
CA VAL A 321 7.92 12.26 -3.04
C VAL A 321 7.68 10.78 -3.32
N ASP A 322 7.51 10.00 -2.24
CA ASP A 322 7.31 8.56 -2.29
C ASP A 322 5.99 8.14 -1.62
N GLY A 323 5.64 6.86 -1.69
CA GLY A 323 4.34 6.31 -1.36
C GLY A 323 3.82 6.59 0.05
N CYS A 324 4.70 6.63 1.07
CA CYS A 324 4.27 6.95 2.43
C CYS A 324 3.83 8.40 2.65
N CYS A 325 4.07 9.30 1.70
CA CYS A 325 3.45 10.61 1.69
C CYS A 325 1.92 10.51 1.66
N TYR A 326 1.40 9.63 0.81
CA TYR A 326 -0.03 9.36 0.68
C TYR A 326 -0.56 8.56 1.87
N ARG A 327 0.11 7.45 2.21
CA ARG A 327 -0.36 6.46 3.22
C ARG A 327 -0.42 7.01 4.64
N HIS A 328 0.48 7.94 4.99
CA HIS A 328 0.48 8.61 6.29
C HIS A 328 -0.20 10.00 6.28
N ASN A 329 -0.99 10.29 5.23
CA ASN A 329 -1.79 11.50 5.11
C ASN A 329 -0.98 12.79 5.37
N ILE A 330 0.17 12.94 4.67
CA ILE A 330 1.01 14.13 4.71
C ILE A 330 1.07 14.87 3.37
N MET A 331 0.15 14.57 2.45
CA MET A 331 0.07 15.23 1.14
C MET A 331 -0.18 16.73 1.26
N LYS A 332 -0.98 17.16 2.23
CA LYS A 332 -1.25 18.58 2.47
C LYS A 332 0.03 19.33 2.81
N GLU A 333 0.75 18.83 3.78
CA GLU A 333 2.03 19.41 4.25
C GLU A 333 3.07 19.38 3.12
N THR A 334 3.13 18.30 2.36
CA THR A 334 4.05 18.16 1.22
C THR A 334 3.74 19.19 0.13
N ASN A 335 2.46 19.36 -0.24
CA ASN A 335 2.05 20.36 -1.23
C ASN A 335 2.30 21.81 -0.73
N GLU A 336 2.11 22.09 0.56
CA GLU A 336 2.44 23.39 1.15
C GLU A 336 3.95 23.67 1.06
N LEU A 337 4.78 22.68 1.39
CA LEU A 337 6.24 22.79 1.26
C LEU A 337 6.66 23.05 -0.19
N ILE A 338 6.11 22.31 -1.16
CA ILE A 338 6.39 22.51 -2.60
C ILE A 338 6.03 23.93 -3.04
N LYS A 339 4.84 24.41 -2.68
CA LYS A 339 4.38 25.77 -3.02
C LYS A 339 5.22 26.88 -2.38
N LEU A 340 5.70 26.65 -1.17
CA LEU A 340 6.51 27.61 -0.41
C LEU A 340 7.93 27.69 -0.95
N THR A 341 8.52 26.55 -1.30
CA THR A 341 9.91 26.47 -1.75
C THR A 341 10.07 26.65 -3.25
N ASN A 342 9.03 26.33 -4.02
CA ASN A 342 9.06 26.31 -5.48
C ASN A 342 10.21 25.43 -6.04
N PHE A 343 10.58 24.37 -5.32
CA PHE A 343 11.63 23.44 -5.76
C PHE A 343 11.11 22.50 -6.85
N PRO A 344 11.98 22.06 -7.78
CA PRO A 344 11.67 20.95 -8.67
C PRO A 344 11.27 19.73 -7.86
N VAL A 345 10.13 19.13 -8.22
CA VAL A 345 9.58 17.99 -7.51
C VAL A 345 9.46 16.78 -8.44
N PHE A 346 9.89 15.65 -7.92
CA PHE A 346 9.87 14.36 -8.58
C PHE A 346 9.06 13.37 -7.74
N VAL A 347 8.48 12.35 -8.38
CA VAL A 347 7.84 11.24 -7.66
C VAL A 347 8.57 9.94 -7.95
N THR A 348 8.52 9.01 -7.00
CA THR A 348 8.91 7.60 -7.23
C THR A 348 7.72 6.83 -7.84
N PRO A 349 7.91 5.59 -8.31
CA PRO A 349 6.80 4.72 -8.71
C PRO A 349 5.69 4.58 -7.65
N MET A 350 6.05 4.42 -6.37
CA MET A 350 5.09 4.33 -5.27
C MET A 350 4.45 5.69 -4.93
N GLY A 351 5.11 6.79 -5.26
CA GLY A 351 4.64 8.15 -5.04
C GLY A 351 3.74 8.69 -6.16
N LYS A 352 3.44 7.90 -7.18
CA LYS A 352 2.58 8.29 -8.30
C LYS A 352 1.20 8.74 -7.82
N GLY A 353 0.80 9.97 -8.19
CA GLY A 353 -0.45 10.58 -7.72
C GLY A 353 -0.41 11.17 -6.30
N ALA A 354 0.71 11.12 -5.57
CA ALA A 354 0.84 11.75 -4.26
C ALA A 354 0.89 13.29 -4.32
N ILE A 355 1.19 13.84 -5.48
CA ILE A 355 1.21 15.28 -5.76
C ILE A 355 0.47 15.58 -7.06
N ASP A 356 0.16 16.86 -7.28
CA ASP A 356 -0.37 17.31 -8.56
C ASP A 356 0.76 17.36 -9.61
N GLU A 357 0.73 16.46 -10.57
CA GLU A 357 1.73 16.38 -11.64
C GLU A 357 1.57 17.47 -12.72
N GLN A 358 0.53 18.32 -12.61
CA GLN A 358 0.37 19.51 -13.46
C GLN A 358 1.10 20.74 -12.90
N LEU A 359 1.70 20.64 -11.71
CA LEU A 359 2.47 21.73 -11.12
C LEU A 359 3.61 22.15 -12.07
N PRO A 360 3.85 23.48 -12.24
CA PRO A 360 4.99 23.96 -13.03
C PRO A 360 6.35 23.47 -12.53
N THR A 361 6.42 23.07 -11.26
CA THR A 361 7.63 22.52 -10.61
C THR A 361 7.79 21.02 -10.76
N PHE A 362 6.82 20.33 -11.38
CA PHE A 362 6.89 18.89 -11.59
C PHE A 362 7.93 18.53 -12.65
N GLY A 363 8.99 17.83 -12.23
CA GLY A 363 10.10 17.42 -13.09
C GLY A 363 9.96 16.02 -13.69
N GLY A 364 8.99 15.21 -13.21
CA GLY A 364 8.77 13.85 -13.71
C GLY A 364 8.90 12.77 -12.62
N ILE A 365 9.02 11.52 -13.09
CA ILE A 365 9.20 10.35 -12.23
C ILE A 365 10.68 9.96 -12.15
N TYR A 366 11.18 9.74 -10.93
CA TYR A 366 12.55 9.30 -10.70
C TYR A 366 12.60 7.83 -10.28
N ILE A 367 13.29 7.02 -11.09
CA ILE A 367 13.44 5.55 -10.93
C ILE A 367 14.92 5.18 -11.11
N GLY A 368 15.86 5.97 -10.59
CA GLY A 368 17.27 5.71 -10.82
C GLY A 368 17.62 5.67 -12.31
N THR A 369 18.27 4.60 -12.77
CA THR A 369 18.70 4.46 -14.18
C THR A 369 17.57 4.24 -15.19
N MET A 370 16.36 3.89 -14.73
CA MET A 370 15.16 3.76 -15.57
C MET A 370 14.43 5.08 -15.81
N SER A 371 14.83 6.14 -15.13
CA SER A 371 14.31 7.51 -15.38
C SER A 371 14.62 7.94 -16.80
N SER A 372 13.88 8.94 -17.33
CA SER A 372 14.33 9.62 -18.54
C SER A 372 15.70 10.24 -18.31
N PRO A 373 16.54 10.36 -19.38
CA PRO A 373 17.88 10.90 -19.23
C PRO A 373 17.92 12.28 -18.56
N GLU A 374 16.98 13.16 -18.90
CA GLU A 374 16.88 14.52 -18.39
C GLU A 374 16.54 14.54 -16.90
N VAL A 375 15.59 13.69 -16.46
CA VAL A 375 15.21 13.54 -15.04
C VAL A 375 16.38 12.98 -14.24
N LYS A 376 17.01 11.92 -14.76
CA LYS A 376 18.15 11.28 -14.10
C LYS A 376 19.31 12.25 -13.92
N GLU A 377 19.73 12.94 -14.99
CA GLU A 377 20.82 13.90 -14.96
C GLU A 377 20.54 15.02 -13.96
N TYR A 378 19.32 15.55 -13.96
CA TYR A 378 18.93 16.63 -13.07
C TYR A 378 18.96 16.20 -11.59
N VAL A 379 18.38 15.04 -11.25
CA VAL A 379 18.33 14.52 -9.89
C VAL A 379 19.72 14.14 -9.38
N ASP A 380 20.53 13.47 -10.20
CA ASP A 380 21.87 13.02 -9.83
C ASP A 380 22.84 14.20 -9.60
N ASN A 381 22.63 15.33 -10.28
CA ASN A 381 23.43 16.56 -10.12
C ASN A 381 22.91 17.49 -9.03
N SER A 382 21.80 17.17 -8.35
CA SER A 382 21.29 17.97 -7.25
C SER A 382 22.26 17.99 -6.07
N ASP A 383 22.37 19.13 -5.40
CA ASP A 383 23.22 19.29 -4.22
C ASP A 383 22.48 19.11 -2.90
N LEU A 384 21.15 18.97 -2.95
CA LEU A 384 20.31 18.66 -1.81
C LEU A 384 19.03 17.94 -2.28
N VAL A 385 18.76 16.78 -1.71
CA VAL A 385 17.53 16.01 -1.93
C VAL A 385 16.70 15.98 -0.66
N ILE A 386 15.43 16.38 -0.77
CA ILE A 386 14.42 16.23 0.28
C ILE A 386 13.52 15.07 -0.13
N CYS A 387 13.66 13.92 0.51
CA CYS A 387 12.85 12.75 0.24
C CYS A 387 11.71 12.66 1.26
N ILE A 388 10.45 12.60 0.80
CA ILE A 388 9.27 12.63 1.67
C ILE A 388 8.48 11.34 1.50
N GLY A 389 8.24 10.62 2.62
CA GLY A 389 7.49 9.38 2.64
C GLY A 389 8.24 8.19 2.03
N SER A 390 9.55 8.13 2.20
CA SER A 390 10.43 7.23 1.48
C SER A 390 10.28 5.77 1.89
N ILE A 391 10.11 4.89 0.88
CA ILE A 391 10.25 3.43 0.93
C ILE A 391 11.10 3.01 -0.28
N LEU A 392 12.37 3.36 -0.25
CA LEU A 392 13.27 3.08 -1.36
C LEU A 392 13.56 1.58 -1.45
N ASN A 393 13.06 0.94 -2.50
CA ASN A 393 13.27 -0.48 -2.80
C ASN A 393 14.01 -0.64 -4.13
N ASP A 394 14.35 -1.87 -4.49
CA ASP A 394 15.07 -2.22 -5.71
C ASP A 394 14.31 -1.79 -6.98
N PHE A 395 13.00 -1.98 -7.01
CA PHE A 395 12.17 -1.62 -8.15
C PHE A 395 12.04 -0.09 -8.31
N ALA A 396 11.77 0.62 -7.20
CA ALA A 396 11.64 2.08 -7.20
C ALA A 396 12.96 2.79 -7.52
N THR A 397 14.11 2.12 -7.35
CA THR A 397 15.44 2.69 -7.49
C THR A 397 16.27 2.07 -8.62
N SER A 398 15.65 1.24 -9.46
CA SER A 398 16.37 0.50 -10.51
C SER A 398 17.55 -0.31 -9.93
N THR A 399 17.25 -1.26 -9.03
CA THR A 399 18.24 -2.09 -8.33
C THR A 399 19.26 -1.28 -7.53
N PHE A 400 18.76 -0.31 -6.75
CA PHE A 400 19.55 0.59 -5.91
C PHE A 400 20.55 1.47 -6.67
N HIS A 401 20.36 1.66 -7.97
CA HIS A 401 21.13 2.62 -8.77
C HIS A 401 20.55 4.02 -8.69
N PHE A 402 20.42 4.54 -7.47
CA PHE A 402 20.10 5.95 -7.19
C PHE A 402 21.32 6.63 -6.53
N TYR A 403 21.54 7.89 -6.88
CA TYR A 403 22.76 8.61 -6.48
C TYR A 403 22.51 9.69 -5.44
N PHE A 404 21.61 9.43 -4.47
CA PHE A 404 21.47 10.32 -3.32
C PHE A 404 22.71 10.20 -2.43
N LYS A 405 23.61 11.16 -2.53
CA LYS A 405 24.76 11.21 -1.63
C LYS A 405 24.23 11.41 -0.20
N SER A 406 24.53 10.50 0.72
CA SER A 406 24.02 10.54 2.11
C SER A 406 24.26 11.87 2.82
N LYS A 407 25.35 12.56 2.52
CA LYS A 407 25.66 13.88 3.06
C LYS A 407 24.74 15.01 2.57
N ASN A 408 23.98 14.80 1.49
CA ASN A 408 23.10 15.77 0.85
C ASN A 408 21.62 15.37 0.94
N LEU A 409 21.27 14.40 1.81
CA LEU A 409 19.92 13.87 1.93
C LEU A 409 19.25 14.38 3.21
N ILE A 410 18.04 14.90 3.05
CA ILE A 410 17.05 15.09 4.11
C ILE A 410 15.93 14.10 3.81
N GLU A 411 15.63 13.18 4.72
CA GLU A 411 14.65 12.11 4.50
C GLU A 411 13.60 12.12 5.61
N PHE A 412 12.36 12.24 5.21
CA PHE A 412 11.18 12.07 6.03
C PHE A 412 10.65 10.65 5.81
N SER A 413 11.13 9.72 6.63
CA SER A 413 10.68 8.32 6.63
C SER A 413 9.63 8.11 7.72
N ILE A 414 8.84 7.05 7.59
CA ILE A 414 7.86 6.64 8.62
C ILE A 414 8.50 6.33 9.97
N ASN A 415 9.73 5.81 9.96
CA ASN A 415 10.43 5.32 11.14
C ASN A 415 11.47 6.32 11.69
N TYR A 416 11.83 7.34 10.92
CA TYR A 416 12.85 8.30 11.34
C TYR A 416 12.84 9.55 10.46
N ILE A 417 13.40 10.62 10.98
CA ILE A 417 13.86 11.75 10.16
C ILE A 417 15.37 11.64 10.01
N ARG A 418 15.88 11.82 8.79
CA ARG A 418 17.32 11.89 8.52
C ARG A 418 17.68 13.29 8.06
N VAL A 419 18.75 13.84 8.63
CA VAL A 419 19.40 15.05 8.13
C VAL A 419 20.86 14.72 7.88
N LYS A 420 21.27 14.68 6.61
CA LYS A 420 22.59 14.20 6.17
C LYS A 420 22.86 12.76 6.66
N SER A 421 23.84 12.59 7.57
CA SER A 421 24.21 11.26 8.11
C SER A 421 23.48 10.90 9.41
N ALA A 422 22.86 11.88 10.09
CA ALA A 422 22.19 11.64 11.38
C ALA A 422 20.74 11.18 11.17
N LYS A 423 20.33 10.14 11.91
CA LYS A 423 18.95 9.63 11.94
C LYS A 423 18.33 9.83 13.33
N TYR A 424 17.05 10.20 13.35
CA TYR A 424 16.25 10.51 14.53
C TYR A 424 14.97 9.67 14.51
N PRO A 425 15.01 8.44 15.06
CA PRO A 425 13.89 7.49 14.96
C PRO A 425 12.66 7.88 15.80
N GLU A 426 12.84 8.74 16.80
CA GLU A 426 11.77 9.23 17.66
C GLU A 426 10.86 10.28 17.02
N LEU A 427 11.31 10.91 15.94
CA LEU A 427 10.61 12.04 15.32
C LEU A 427 9.61 11.61 14.24
N LYS A 428 8.48 12.28 14.20
CA LYS A 428 7.38 11.99 13.27
C LYS A 428 7.37 12.95 12.07
N MET A 429 7.18 12.38 10.86
CA MET A 429 7.17 13.14 9.60
C MET A 429 6.25 14.36 9.66
N LYS A 430 4.98 14.17 10.02
CA LYS A 430 3.96 15.22 10.00
C LYS A 430 4.30 16.37 10.95
N SER A 431 4.77 16.05 12.15
CA SER A 431 5.16 17.06 13.15
C SER A 431 6.30 17.93 12.66
N VAL A 432 7.40 17.31 12.20
CA VAL A 432 8.57 18.02 11.73
C VAL A 432 8.27 18.82 10.46
N LEU A 433 7.49 18.29 9.52
CA LEU A 433 7.06 19.00 8.31
C LEU A 433 6.24 20.26 8.65
N ASN A 434 5.27 20.18 9.55
CA ASN A 434 4.48 21.33 9.98
C ASN A 434 5.35 22.42 10.61
N LYS A 435 6.30 22.04 11.48
CA LYS A 435 7.24 23.00 12.08
C LYS A 435 8.17 23.62 11.04
N LEU A 436 8.65 22.82 10.08
CA LEU A 436 9.48 23.31 8.98
C LEU A 436 8.71 24.34 8.13
N ILE A 437 7.48 24.04 7.73
CA ILE A 437 6.62 24.93 6.94
C ILE A 437 6.40 26.23 7.70
N ASN A 438 6.05 26.16 9.00
CA ASN A 438 5.86 27.34 9.82
C ASN A 438 7.13 28.20 9.92
N ARG A 439 8.31 27.55 10.08
CA ARG A 439 9.60 28.24 10.14
C ARG A 439 9.95 28.90 8.82
N LEU A 440 9.75 28.22 7.70
CA LEU A 440 10.01 28.76 6.36
C LEU A 440 9.07 29.93 6.03
N ASN A 441 7.77 29.82 6.36
CA ASN A 441 6.81 30.92 6.21
C ASN A 441 7.22 32.17 6.99
N HIS A 442 7.72 32.00 8.22
CA HIS A 442 8.23 33.11 9.03
C HIS A 442 9.47 33.76 8.39
N LEU A 443 10.40 32.96 7.90
CA LEU A 443 11.61 33.45 7.23
C LEU A 443 11.27 34.13 5.89
N ASP A 444 10.31 33.59 5.12
CA ASP A 444 9.89 34.22 3.87
C ASP A 444 9.26 35.59 4.10
N LYS A 445 8.36 35.72 5.11
CA LYS A 445 7.78 37.02 5.50
C LYS A 445 8.85 38.07 5.85
N LYS A 446 10.00 37.63 6.37
CA LYS A 446 11.14 38.50 6.68
C LYS A 446 12.10 38.71 5.50
N GLY A 447 11.85 38.10 4.35
CA GLY A 447 12.79 38.12 3.22
C GLY A 447 14.09 37.33 3.44
N CYS A 448 14.12 36.48 4.48
CA CYS A 448 15.33 35.74 4.90
C CYS A 448 15.38 34.30 4.34
N PHE A 449 14.37 33.87 3.59
CA PHE A 449 14.38 32.57 2.92
C PHE A 449 14.76 32.74 1.45
N LYS A 450 15.89 32.17 1.06
CA LYS A 450 16.50 32.34 -0.28
C LYS A 450 15.59 32.00 -1.46
N TYR A 451 14.68 31.01 -1.28
CA TYR A 451 13.77 30.53 -2.31
C TYR A 451 12.31 30.99 -2.09
N GLY A 452 12.05 31.77 -1.04
CA GLY A 452 10.74 32.28 -0.72
C GLY A 452 10.22 33.29 -1.76
N LYS A 453 8.91 33.52 -1.73
CA LYS A 453 8.26 34.50 -2.61
C LYS A 453 8.75 35.93 -2.34
N ASN A 454 9.02 36.24 -1.08
CA ASN A 454 9.47 37.52 -0.61
C ASN A 454 11.02 37.65 -0.50
N ALA A 455 11.75 36.70 -1.09
CA ALA A 455 13.20 36.73 -1.10
C ALA A 455 13.72 38.01 -1.78
N ASN A 456 14.81 38.55 -1.23
CA ASN A 456 15.48 39.71 -1.84
C ASN A 456 15.86 39.39 -3.30
N PRO A 457 15.48 40.22 -4.29
CA PRO A 457 15.77 39.99 -5.70
C PRO A 457 17.21 39.64 -6.03
N GLY A 458 18.18 40.22 -5.27
CA GLY A 458 19.62 39.91 -5.41
C GLY A 458 20.04 38.51 -4.92
N ILE A 459 19.18 37.81 -4.19
CA ILE A 459 19.42 36.47 -3.62
C ILE A 459 18.58 35.41 -4.31
N LYS A 460 17.42 35.81 -4.85
CA LYS A 460 16.46 34.89 -5.48
C LYS A 460 17.08 34.13 -6.64
N LYS A 461 17.06 32.82 -6.56
CA LYS A 461 17.52 31.96 -7.64
C LYS A 461 16.34 31.26 -8.28
N GLU A 462 16.16 31.42 -9.59
CA GLU A 462 15.25 30.62 -10.37
C GLU A 462 15.88 29.25 -10.64
N LEU A 463 15.11 28.21 -10.40
CA LEU A 463 15.52 26.83 -10.66
C LEU A 463 14.91 26.39 -11.99
N SER A 464 15.74 25.87 -12.88
CA SER A 464 15.26 25.23 -14.10
C SER A 464 14.59 23.91 -13.76
N ILE A 465 13.55 23.56 -14.52
CA ILE A 465 12.82 22.28 -14.38
C ILE A 465 13.15 21.45 -15.62
N PRO A 466 13.54 20.18 -15.48
CA PRO A 466 13.74 19.32 -16.61
C PRO A 466 12.38 19.09 -17.34
N VAL A 467 12.37 19.28 -18.63
CA VAL A 467 11.20 18.97 -19.48
C VAL A 467 11.53 17.67 -20.20
N PRO A 468 10.87 16.56 -19.88
CA PRO A 468 11.05 15.31 -20.61
C PRO A 468 10.74 15.52 -22.09
N ILE A 469 11.64 15.09 -22.97
CA ILE A 469 11.40 15.12 -24.41
C ILE A 469 10.43 13.99 -24.74
N THR A 470 9.17 14.33 -24.93
CA THR A 470 8.16 13.41 -25.47
C THR A 470 8.32 13.37 -26.98
N SER A 471 9.01 12.38 -27.50
CA SER A 471 9.00 12.09 -28.93
C SER A 471 7.72 11.34 -29.28
N GLN A 472 6.67 12.02 -29.69
CA GLN A 472 5.50 11.36 -30.29
C GLN A 472 5.93 10.73 -31.61
N ALA A 473 5.93 9.40 -31.68
CA ALA A 473 5.87 8.73 -32.97
C ALA A 473 4.48 8.99 -33.57
N PHE A 474 4.41 9.70 -34.66
CA PHE A 474 3.18 9.80 -35.45
C PHE A 474 2.91 8.41 -36.04
N LEU A 475 1.92 7.73 -35.51
CA LEU A 475 1.46 6.44 -36.02
C LEU A 475 0.22 6.66 -36.92
N ASN A 476 0.17 5.90 -38.02
CA ASN A 476 -1.01 5.85 -38.85
C ASN A 476 -2.14 5.08 -38.12
N ASN A 477 -3.39 5.39 -38.48
CA ASN A 477 -4.55 4.78 -37.84
C ASN A 477 -4.60 3.24 -37.97
N ASP A 478 -4.06 2.69 -39.03
CA ASP A 478 -4.06 1.23 -39.29
C ASP A 478 -2.87 0.51 -38.63
N GLU A 479 -1.93 1.24 -38.00
CA GLU A 479 -0.80 0.63 -37.35
C GLU A 479 -1.24 -0.13 -36.09
N PRO A 480 -0.60 -1.28 -35.77
CA PRO A 480 -0.82 -2.01 -34.52
C PRO A 480 -0.50 -1.12 -33.30
N LEU A 481 -1.25 -1.31 -32.23
CA LEU A 481 -1.00 -0.65 -30.96
C LEU A 481 0.38 -1.02 -30.39
N ARG A 482 1.04 -0.04 -29.77
CA ARG A 482 2.31 -0.22 -29.07
C ARG A 482 2.31 0.52 -27.74
N GLN A 483 2.92 -0.09 -26.74
CA GLN A 483 3.05 0.50 -25.40
C GLN A 483 3.93 1.75 -25.36
N SER A 484 4.80 1.96 -26.31
CA SER A 484 5.55 3.21 -26.48
C SER A 484 4.67 4.42 -26.82
N TRP A 485 3.42 4.20 -27.27
CA TRP A 485 2.49 5.24 -27.69
C TRP A 485 1.23 5.34 -26.82
N ILE A 486 0.67 4.21 -26.37
CA ILE A 486 -0.62 4.13 -25.65
C ILE A 486 -0.63 5.05 -24.41
N TRP A 487 0.42 5.08 -23.65
CA TRP A 487 0.48 5.74 -22.33
C TRP A 487 0.39 7.26 -22.44
N GLU A 488 0.84 7.83 -23.53
CA GLU A 488 0.65 9.25 -23.80
C GLU A 488 -0.80 9.57 -24.15
N GLU A 489 -1.47 8.71 -24.95
CA GLU A 489 -2.90 8.89 -25.25
C GLU A 489 -3.76 8.72 -23.98
N ILE A 490 -3.41 7.75 -23.11
CA ILE A 490 -4.04 7.62 -21.80
C ILE A 490 -3.84 8.88 -20.95
N SER A 491 -2.64 9.49 -20.97
CA SER A 491 -2.40 10.76 -20.25
C SER A 491 -3.35 11.88 -20.67
N LYS A 492 -3.71 11.94 -21.96
CA LYS A 492 -4.63 12.94 -22.50
C LYS A 492 -6.09 12.65 -22.15
N TRP A 493 -6.44 11.36 -22.01
CA TRP A 493 -7.78 10.90 -21.70
C TRP A 493 -8.13 10.96 -20.20
N LEU A 494 -7.13 10.86 -19.31
CA LEU A 494 -7.34 10.94 -17.87
C LEU A 494 -7.96 12.28 -17.47
N ARG A 495 -8.80 12.25 -16.43
CA ARG A 495 -9.49 13.42 -15.88
C ARG A 495 -9.08 13.66 -14.43
N PRO A 496 -9.15 14.90 -13.95
CA PRO A 496 -8.90 15.19 -12.54
C PRO A 496 -9.79 14.35 -11.60
N GLY A 497 -9.15 13.69 -10.62
CA GLY A 497 -9.84 12.85 -9.65
C GLY A 497 -9.97 11.37 -10.04
N ASP A 498 -9.51 10.94 -11.21
CA ASP A 498 -9.47 9.53 -11.58
C ASP A 498 -8.58 8.72 -10.62
N THR A 499 -8.98 7.48 -10.35
CA THR A 499 -8.13 6.50 -9.67
C THR A 499 -7.61 5.49 -10.70
N VAL A 500 -6.30 5.41 -10.83
CA VAL A 500 -5.60 4.54 -11.79
C VAL A 500 -4.92 3.42 -11.04
N ILE A 501 -5.30 2.19 -11.34
CA ILE A 501 -4.74 0.98 -10.73
C ILE A 501 -3.91 0.25 -11.77
N ALA A 502 -2.64 0.04 -11.48
CA ALA A 502 -1.72 -0.65 -12.37
C ALA A 502 -1.30 -2.01 -11.78
N GLU A 503 -1.53 -3.06 -12.56
CA GLU A 503 -1.05 -4.40 -12.25
C GLU A 503 0.47 -4.49 -12.36
N THR A 504 1.08 -5.37 -11.57
CA THR A 504 2.50 -5.75 -11.68
C THR A 504 2.79 -6.29 -13.09
N GLY A 505 3.87 -5.84 -13.68
CA GLY A 505 4.25 -6.20 -15.06
C GLY A 505 4.40 -4.97 -15.96
N THR A 506 4.19 -5.13 -17.29
CA THR A 506 4.37 -4.03 -18.24
C THR A 506 3.41 -2.86 -18.00
N SER A 507 2.20 -3.12 -17.44
CA SER A 507 1.21 -2.09 -17.10
C SER A 507 1.75 -1.10 -16.06
N SER A 508 2.44 -1.56 -15.01
CA SER A 508 3.03 -0.67 -14.00
C SER A 508 4.08 0.26 -14.60
N PHE A 509 4.97 -0.26 -15.46
CA PHE A 509 5.95 0.56 -16.18
C PHE A 509 5.29 1.57 -17.13
N GLY A 510 4.19 1.19 -17.74
CA GLY A 510 3.43 2.06 -18.62
C GLY A 510 2.77 3.23 -17.87
N VAL A 511 2.10 2.93 -16.75
CA VAL A 511 1.48 3.97 -15.92
C VAL A 511 2.53 4.93 -15.34
N MET A 512 3.77 4.48 -15.12
CA MET A 512 4.86 5.39 -14.75
C MET A 512 5.17 6.44 -15.82
N GLN A 513 4.92 6.16 -17.11
CA GLN A 513 5.11 7.13 -18.20
C GLN A 513 3.90 8.07 -18.37
N THR A 514 2.76 7.72 -17.78
CA THR A 514 1.52 8.49 -17.89
C THR A 514 1.60 9.73 -16.99
N LYS A 515 1.27 10.90 -17.49
CA LYS A 515 1.16 12.14 -16.70
C LYS A 515 -0.23 12.25 -16.10
N PHE A 516 -0.34 12.34 -14.78
CA PHE A 516 -1.61 12.43 -14.09
C PHE A 516 -2.12 13.87 -14.04
N PRO A 517 -3.40 14.12 -14.35
CA PRO A 517 -4.05 15.37 -14.01
C PRO A 517 -4.24 15.51 -12.50
N GLY A 518 -4.60 16.71 -12.05
CA GLY A 518 -4.70 17.01 -10.62
C GLY A 518 -5.68 16.11 -9.88
N LYS A 519 -5.35 15.77 -8.64
CA LYS A 519 -6.14 14.92 -7.73
C LYS A 519 -6.33 13.46 -8.17
N CYS A 520 -5.63 12.99 -9.19
CA CYS A 520 -5.59 11.57 -9.51
C CYS A 520 -4.89 10.78 -8.42
N VAL A 521 -5.33 9.54 -8.24
CA VAL A 521 -4.72 8.58 -7.30
C VAL A 521 -4.11 7.44 -8.08
N GLY A 522 -2.82 7.15 -7.84
CA GLY A 522 -2.13 5.99 -8.41
C GLY A 522 -2.04 4.85 -7.41
N ILE A 523 -2.44 3.65 -7.81
CA ILE A 523 -2.38 2.44 -6.96
C ILE A 523 -1.65 1.33 -7.70
N SER A 524 -0.62 0.79 -7.07
CA SER A 524 0.10 -0.40 -7.53
C SER A 524 0.83 -1.04 -6.36
N GLN A 525 1.20 -2.30 -6.49
CA GLN A 525 2.15 -2.94 -5.58
C GLN A 525 3.54 -2.86 -6.21
N VAL A 526 4.38 -1.96 -5.70
CA VAL A 526 5.73 -1.75 -6.23
C VAL A 526 6.76 -2.61 -5.50
N LEU A 527 6.55 -2.88 -4.21
CA LEU A 527 7.46 -3.70 -3.39
C LEU A 527 7.02 -5.17 -3.37
N TRP A 528 5.75 -5.45 -3.09
CA TRP A 528 5.26 -6.83 -2.98
C TRP A 528 5.05 -7.48 -4.35
N GLY A 529 4.38 -6.78 -5.26
CA GLY A 529 4.27 -7.17 -6.67
C GLY A 529 3.49 -8.46 -6.95
N ALA A 530 2.44 -8.77 -6.18
CA ALA A 530 1.63 -9.96 -6.40
C ALA A 530 0.79 -9.85 -7.67
N SER A 531 0.90 -10.84 -8.58
CA SER A 531 0.05 -10.92 -9.77
C SER A 531 -1.42 -11.14 -9.39
N GLY A 532 -2.33 -10.40 -10.06
CA GLY A 532 -3.77 -10.42 -9.79
C GLY A 532 -4.24 -9.43 -8.72
N TYR A 533 -3.36 -8.65 -8.11
CA TYR A 533 -3.69 -7.64 -7.11
C TYR A 533 -4.74 -6.63 -7.60
N SER A 534 -4.64 -6.20 -8.86
CA SER A 534 -5.35 -5.02 -9.38
C SER A 534 -6.88 -5.13 -9.36
N LEU A 535 -7.45 -6.30 -9.66
CA LEU A 535 -8.91 -6.46 -9.69
C LEU A 535 -9.53 -6.47 -8.29
N GLY A 536 -8.92 -7.20 -7.34
CA GLY A 536 -9.36 -7.13 -5.94
C GLY A 536 -9.23 -5.71 -5.40
N SER A 537 -8.10 -5.04 -5.61
CA SER A 537 -7.89 -3.65 -5.22
C SER A 537 -8.91 -2.70 -5.86
N ALA A 538 -9.28 -2.92 -7.12
CA ALA A 538 -10.30 -2.13 -7.81
C ALA A 538 -11.68 -2.25 -7.16
N LEU A 539 -12.07 -3.45 -6.74
CA LEU A 539 -13.31 -3.64 -5.98
C LEU A 539 -13.29 -2.80 -4.70
N GLY A 540 -12.19 -2.85 -3.94
CA GLY A 540 -12.03 -2.05 -2.72
C GLY A 540 -12.07 -0.54 -2.97
N VAL A 541 -11.45 -0.07 -4.04
CA VAL A 541 -11.49 1.34 -4.47
C VAL A 541 -12.90 1.78 -4.83
N LEU A 542 -13.62 0.99 -5.62
CA LEU A 542 -14.99 1.30 -6.05
C LEU A 542 -15.93 1.38 -4.84
N THR A 543 -15.82 0.44 -3.91
CA THR A 543 -16.57 0.43 -2.67
C THR A 543 -16.24 1.66 -1.81
N ALA A 544 -14.96 2.02 -1.70
CA ALA A 544 -14.56 3.22 -0.97
C ALA A 544 -15.08 4.52 -1.64
N GLN A 545 -15.10 4.57 -2.97
CA GLN A 545 -15.67 5.70 -3.72
C GLN A 545 -17.18 5.84 -3.48
N GLU A 546 -17.90 4.72 -3.45
CA GLU A 546 -19.32 4.69 -3.11
C GLU A 546 -19.56 5.17 -1.67
N ASP A 547 -18.80 4.65 -0.70
CA ASP A 547 -18.89 5.08 0.70
C ASP A 547 -18.62 6.58 0.87
N ILE A 548 -17.67 7.14 0.16
CA ILE A 548 -17.38 8.58 0.17
C ILE A 548 -18.50 9.37 -0.50
N GLN A 549 -19.05 8.87 -1.60
CA GLN A 549 -20.15 9.52 -2.33
C GLN A 549 -21.43 9.58 -1.48
N ASN A 550 -21.80 8.47 -0.83
CA ASN A 550 -23.01 8.36 -0.02
C ASN A 550 -23.01 9.32 1.19
N ARG A 551 -21.82 9.81 1.59
CA ARG A 551 -21.64 10.73 2.74
C ARG A 551 -21.26 12.14 2.32
N SER A 552 -21.29 12.44 1.01
CA SER A 552 -20.95 13.76 0.46
C SER A 552 -22.18 14.39 -0.17
N ASP A 553 -22.47 15.65 0.21
CA ASP A 553 -23.52 16.45 -0.45
C ASP A 553 -23.14 16.83 -1.90
N LYS A 554 -21.90 16.59 -2.30
CA LYS A 554 -21.40 16.89 -3.65
C LYS A 554 -21.29 15.60 -4.45
N ILE A 555 -21.78 15.62 -5.69
CA ILE A 555 -21.55 14.54 -6.64
C ILE A 555 -20.05 14.49 -6.96
N ILE A 556 -19.40 13.36 -6.61
CA ILE A 556 -17.99 13.13 -6.85
C ILE A 556 -17.89 12.07 -7.96
N HIS A 557 -17.92 12.52 -9.22
CA HIS A 557 -17.68 11.63 -10.36
C HIS A 557 -16.19 11.25 -10.40
N LYS A 558 -15.86 10.07 -9.89
CA LYS A 558 -14.51 9.51 -9.98
C LYS A 558 -14.55 8.24 -10.78
N ARG A 559 -13.72 8.15 -11.81
CA ARG A 559 -13.53 6.91 -12.56
C ARG A 559 -12.50 6.02 -11.86
N CYS A 560 -12.76 4.72 -11.85
CA CYS A 560 -11.78 3.70 -11.48
C CYS A 560 -11.29 3.03 -12.76
N ILE A 561 -9.99 3.13 -13.04
CA ILE A 561 -9.36 2.68 -14.29
C ILE A 561 -8.28 1.68 -13.93
N VAL A 562 -8.41 0.45 -14.44
CA VAL A 562 -7.51 -0.67 -14.18
C VAL A 562 -6.74 -1.02 -15.43
N PHE A 563 -5.42 -1.14 -15.32
CA PHE A 563 -4.56 -1.70 -16.37
C PHE A 563 -3.98 -3.03 -15.86
N VAL A 564 -4.35 -4.14 -16.50
CA VAL A 564 -3.97 -5.49 -16.08
C VAL A 564 -3.49 -6.31 -17.28
N GLY A 565 -2.41 -7.07 -17.13
CA GLY A 565 -1.95 -8.01 -18.16
C GLY A 565 -2.90 -9.22 -18.27
N ASP A 566 -2.99 -9.83 -19.46
CA ASP A 566 -3.83 -10.99 -19.73
C ASP A 566 -3.54 -12.19 -18.82
N GLY A 567 -2.30 -12.43 -18.43
CA GLY A 567 -1.92 -13.47 -17.47
C GLY A 567 -2.38 -13.14 -16.05
N SER A 568 -2.10 -11.95 -15.55
CA SER A 568 -2.49 -11.51 -14.20
C SER A 568 -4.01 -11.40 -14.06
N PHE A 569 -4.72 -11.04 -15.12
CA PHE A 569 -6.19 -11.00 -15.17
C PHE A 569 -6.82 -12.35 -14.79
N GLN A 570 -6.18 -13.45 -15.18
CA GLN A 570 -6.69 -14.81 -14.91
C GLN A 570 -6.64 -15.20 -13.43
N PHE A 571 -5.82 -14.54 -12.60
CA PHE A 571 -5.69 -14.89 -11.17
C PHE A 571 -6.92 -14.51 -10.34
N THR A 572 -7.54 -13.35 -10.63
CA THR A 572 -8.58 -12.76 -9.78
C THR A 572 -9.78 -12.23 -10.56
N VAL A 573 -9.97 -12.71 -11.80
CA VAL A 573 -11.05 -12.29 -12.70
C VAL A 573 -12.44 -12.41 -12.09
N GLN A 574 -12.61 -13.34 -11.14
CA GLN A 574 -13.88 -13.60 -10.45
C GLN A 574 -14.43 -12.33 -9.76
N GLU A 575 -13.57 -11.36 -9.38
CA GLU A 575 -14.03 -10.12 -8.76
C GLU A 575 -14.80 -9.20 -9.73
N VAL A 576 -14.69 -9.42 -11.04
CA VAL A 576 -15.56 -8.78 -12.02
C VAL A 576 -17.04 -9.16 -11.78
N SER A 577 -17.30 -10.40 -11.37
CA SER A 577 -18.63 -10.85 -10.98
C SER A 577 -19.15 -10.08 -9.75
N THR A 578 -18.29 -9.86 -8.75
CA THR A 578 -18.64 -9.05 -7.57
C THR A 578 -18.90 -7.59 -7.95
N MET A 579 -18.12 -7.01 -8.86
CA MET A 579 -18.34 -5.65 -9.37
C MET A 579 -19.68 -5.53 -10.11
N LEU A 580 -20.06 -6.53 -10.92
CA LEU A 580 -21.37 -6.58 -11.60
C LEU A 580 -22.52 -6.69 -10.59
N LYS A 581 -22.39 -7.53 -9.56
CA LYS A 581 -23.37 -7.68 -8.48
C LYS A 581 -23.68 -6.37 -7.78
N HIS A 582 -22.65 -5.55 -7.54
CA HIS A 582 -22.77 -4.25 -6.89
C HIS A 582 -23.01 -3.08 -7.88
N ASN A 583 -23.18 -3.38 -9.16
CA ASN A 583 -23.38 -2.39 -10.23
C ASN A 583 -22.25 -1.33 -10.29
N TYR A 584 -21.02 -1.74 -10.01
CA TYR A 584 -19.84 -0.88 -10.11
C TYR A 584 -19.42 -0.69 -11.57
N LYS A 585 -18.80 0.45 -11.87
CA LYS A 585 -18.58 0.96 -13.21
C LYS A 585 -17.10 1.25 -13.53
N PRO A 586 -16.20 0.27 -13.34
CA PRO A 586 -14.80 0.45 -13.69
C PRO A 586 -14.55 0.41 -15.19
N TYR A 587 -13.40 0.94 -15.58
CA TYR A 587 -12.76 0.68 -16.88
C TYR A 587 -11.64 -0.34 -16.65
N ILE A 588 -11.74 -1.52 -17.23
CA ILE A 588 -10.75 -2.61 -17.08
C ILE A 588 -10.06 -2.81 -18.44
N PHE A 589 -8.86 -2.28 -18.59
CA PHE A 589 -8.01 -2.46 -19.77
C PHE A 589 -7.16 -3.72 -19.58
N VAL A 590 -7.47 -4.77 -20.32
CA VAL A 590 -6.69 -6.00 -20.37
C VAL A 590 -5.64 -5.88 -21.45
N MET A 591 -4.38 -5.72 -21.05
CA MET A 591 -3.22 -5.58 -21.95
C MET A 591 -2.85 -6.99 -22.46
N ASN A 592 -3.48 -7.40 -23.56
CA ASN A 592 -3.35 -8.74 -24.13
C ASN A 592 -2.16 -8.83 -25.06
N ASN A 593 -1.04 -9.35 -24.55
CA ASN A 593 0.19 -9.60 -25.28
C ASN A 593 0.59 -11.09 -25.27
N ASN A 594 -0.37 -11.98 -25.04
CA ASN A 594 -0.21 -13.44 -25.06
C ASN A 594 0.72 -13.99 -23.97
N GLY A 595 0.61 -13.48 -22.73
CA GLY A 595 1.28 -14.02 -21.56
C GLY A 595 2.31 -13.11 -20.91
N TYR A 596 3.32 -13.67 -20.25
CA TYR A 596 4.25 -12.95 -19.37
C TYR A 596 5.38 -12.25 -20.14
N THR A 597 5.06 -11.12 -20.77
CA THR A 597 6.00 -10.36 -21.60
C THR A 597 7.19 -9.82 -20.80
N LEU A 598 6.99 -9.39 -19.55
CA LEU A 598 8.08 -8.92 -18.69
C LEU A 598 9.17 -10.00 -18.54
N GLU A 599 8.76 -11.23 -18.21
CA GLU A 599 9.65 -12.37 -18.05
C GLU A 599 10.36 -12.74 -19.37
N ARG A 600 9.63 -12.68 -20.51
CA ARG A 600 10.23 -12.90 -21.83
C ARG A 600 11.33 -11.90 -22.15
N ILE A 601 11.13 -10.63 -21.82
CA ILE A 601 12.08 -9.57 -22.15
C ILE A 601 13.29 -9.61 -21.21
N VAL A 602 13.09 -9.90 -19.91
CA VAL A 602 14.18 -9.94 -18.91
C VAL A 602 15.08 -11.15 -19.11
N HIS A 603 14.51 -12.30 -19.44
CA HIS A 603 15.25 -13.57 -19.56
C HIS A 603 15.62 -13.96 -20.99
N HIS A 604 15.88 -12.99 -21.85
CA HIS A 604 16.27 -13.18 -23.25
C HIS A 604 17.06 -14.49 -23.46
N SER A 605 16.37 -15.60 -23.64
CA SER A 605 17.01 -16.82 -24.07
C SER A 605 17.09 -16.85 -25.60
N THR A 606 18.28 -16.95 -26.15
CA THR A 606 18.53 -17.23 -27.56
C THR A 606 18.05 -18.65 -27.97
N ALA A 607 17.56 -19.44 -27.04
CA ALA A 607 16.92 -20.72 -27.23
C ALA A 607 15.40 -20.57 -27.36
N LYS A 608 14.70 -21.51 -27.99
CA LYS A 608 13.26 -21.62 -28.17
C LYS A 608 12.48 -21.00 -27.02
N GLU A 609 11.51 -20.12 -27.32
CA GLU A 609 10.68 -19.43 -26.34
C GLU A 609 10.22 -20.38 -25.23
N PRO A 610 10.50 -20.08 -23.96
CA PRO A 610 10.10 -20.96 -22.88
C PRO A 610 8.58 -20.99 -22.76
N THR A 611 7.98 -22.17 -22.84
CA THR A 611 6.51 -22.38 -22.80
C THR A 611 5.87 -21.94 -21.50
N TYR A 612 6.65 -21.80 -20.40
CA TYR A 612 6.15 -21.35 -19.09
C TYR A 612 5.72 -19.86 -19.07
N ASN A 613 6.11 -19.08 -20.07
CA ASN A 613 5.64 -17.69 -20.21
C ASN A 613 4.30 -17.57 -20.94
N ASN A 614 3.79 -18.67 -21.50
CA ASN A 614 2.52 -18.69 -22.21
C ASN A 614 1.35 -18.87 -21.23
N VAL A 615 0.27 -18.19 -21.48
CA VAL A 615 -1.00 -18.41 -20.77
C VAL A 615 -2.05 -18.91 -21.75
N GLN A 616 -3.09 -19.59 -21.25
CA GLN A 616 -4.22 -19.98 -22.09
C GLN A 616 -4.93 -18.72 -22.62
N PRO A 617 -5.04 -18.51 -23.93
CA PRO A 617 -5.81 -17.40 -24.48
C PRO A 617 -7.30 -17.55 -24.11
N TRP A 618 -7.83 -16.53 -23.41
CA TRP A 618 -9.25 -16.49 -23.10
C TRP A 618 -10.04 -15.68 -24.13
N ASN A 619 -11.28 -16.07 -24.39
CA ASN A 619 -12.22 -15.22 -25.13
C ASN A 619 -12.80 -14.16 -24.18
N LEU A 620 -12.12 -13.02 -24.10
CA LEU A 620 -12.45 -11.94 -23.17
C LEU A 620 -13.87 -11.38 -23.41
N ASN A 621 -14.37 -11.43 -24.65
CA ASN A 621 -15.72 -10.96 -24.98
C ASN A 621 -16.85 -11.76 -24.33
N MET A 622 -16.55 -12.97 -23.83
CA MET A 622 -17.56 -13.83 -23.20
C MET A 622 -17.60 -13.67 -21.67
N ILE A 623 -16.60 -13.01 -21.08
CA ILE A 623 -16.42 -12.97 -19.62
C ILE A 623 -17.58 -12.25 -18.92
N LEU A 624 -17.98 -11.09 -19.41
CA LEU A 624 -19.07 -10.32 -18.81
C LEU A 624 -20.39 -11.11 -18.86
N ASN A 625 -20.70 -11.75 -19.98
CA ASN A 625 -21.88 -12.63 -20.10
C ASN A 625 -21.79 -13.81 -19.14
N MET A 626 -20.64 -14.47 -19.06
CA MET A 626 -20.42 -15.62 -18.15
C MET A 626 -20.67 -15.24 -16.68
N PHE A 627 -20.31 -14.02 -16.28
CA PHE A 627 -20.52 -13.53 -14.92
C PHE A 627 -21.90 -12.88 -14.69
N GLY A 628 -22.83 -12.98 -15.65
CA GLY A 628 -24.21 -12.50 -15.52
C GLY A 628 -24.37 -11.00 -15.81
N GLY A 629 -23.39 -10.38 -16.46
CA GLY A 629 -23.52 -9.01 -16.95
C GLY A 629 -24.54 -8.91 -18.10
N ARG A 630 -25.37 -7.87 -18.07
CA ARG A 630 -26.20 -7.48 -19.21
C ARG A 630 -25.33 -6.63 -20.13
N VAL A 631 -24.80 -7.31 -21.17
CA VAL A 631 -23.80 -6.71 -22.06
C VAL A 631 -24.50 -5.97 -23.21
N LYS A 632 -24.10 -4.76 -23.50
CA LYS A 632 -24.61 -3.96 -24.63
C LYS A 632 -24.52 -4.75 -25.93
N GLY A 633 -25.64 -4.83 -26.65
CA GLY A 633 -25.77 -5.57 -27.93
C GLY A 633 -25.92 -7.10 -27.80
N SER A 634 -26.08 -7.65 -26.60
CA SER A 634 -26.34 -9.08 -26.36
C SER A 634 -27.78 -9.39 -25.96
N THR A 635 -28.60 -8.40 -25.70
CA THR A 635 -30.02 -8.50 -25.31
C THR A 635 -30.90 -7.77 -26.34
N ASP A 636 -32.13 -8.26 -26.53
CA ASP A 636 -33.11 -7.64 -27.45
C ASP A 636 -33.64 -6.27 -26.94
N ASP A 637 -33.46 -5.96 -25.65
CA ASP A 637 -33.73 -4.65 -25.05
C ASP A 637 -32.44 -3.82 -25.00
N ASP A 638 -32.30 -2.92 -25.97
CA ASP A 638 -31.12 -2.06 -26.13
C ASP A 638 -30.90 -1.06 -24.95
N ASP A 639 -31.87 -0.90 -24.04
CA ASP A 639 -31.83 0.10 -22.98
C ASP A 639 -31.44 -0.46 -21.57
N ASP A 640 -31.47 -1.79 -21.34
CA ASP A 640 -31.16 -2.38 -20.03
C ASP A 640 -29.83 -3.15 -20.02
N PHE A 641 -28.72 -2.43 -20.17
CA PHE A 641 -27.38 -3.01 -20.04
C PHE A 641 -26.55 -2.31 -18.95
N ASN A 642 -25.75 -3.10 -18.22
CA ASN A 642 -24.86 -2.62 -17.14
C ASN A 642 -23.38 -2.80 -17.46
N SER A 643 -23.06 -3.35 -18.62
CA SER A 643 -21.68 -3.69 -18.99
C SER A 643 -21.48 -3.63 -20.51
N GLU A 644 -20.24 -3.46 -20.95
CA GLU A 644 -19.87 -3.35 -22.35
C GLU A 644 -18.46 -3.90 -22.61
N ASN A 645 -18.28 -4.62 -23.73
CA ASN A 645 -16.99 -5.12 -24.19
C ASN A 645 -16.42 -4.28 -25.32
N PHE A 646 -15.12 -4.04 -25.27
CA PHE A 646 -14.36 -3.41 -26.36
C PHE A 646 -13.16 -4.30 -26.73
N LYS A 647 -12.81 -4.29 -28.02
CA LYS A 647 -11.57 -4.88 -28.50
C LYS A 647 -10.90 -3.92 -29.45
N VAL A 648 -9.66 -3.54 -29.13
CA VAL A 648 -8.88 -2.60 -29.92
C VAL A 648 -7.49 -3.16 -30.22
N SER A 649 -7.07 -3.04 -31.47
CA SER A 649 -5.79 -3.56 -31.95
C SER A 649 -4.99 -2.55 -32.79
N THR A 650 -5.63 -1.46 -33.24
CA THR A 650 -4.99 -0.42 -34.04
C THR A 650 -5.08 0.95 -33.38
N VAL A 651 -4.18 1.83 -33.80
CA VAL A 651 -4.10 3.23 -33.34
C VAL A 651 -5.43 3.97 -33.56
N GLY A 652 -6.04 3.78 -34.73
CA GLY A 652 -7.31 4.42 -35.06
C GLY A 652 -8.47 3.97 -34.19
N GLN A 653 -8.58 2.65 -33.92
CA GLN A 653 -9.60 2.12 -33.02
C GLN A 653 -9.43 2.67 -31.59
N PHE A 654 -8.20 2.72 -31.08
CA PHE A 654 -7.92 3.23 -29.74
C PHE A 654 -8.23 4.72 -29.61
N LYS A 655 -7.81 5.53 -30.59
CA LYS A 655 -8.14 6.96 -30.63
C LYS A 655 -9.64 7.20 -30.66
N SER A 656 -10.36 6.51 -31.58
CA SER A 656 -11.81 6.63 -31.71
C SER A 656 -12.52 6.30 -30.41
N MET A 657 -12.14 5.20 -29.76
CA MET A 657 -12.70 4.79 -28.46
C MET A 657 -12.47 5.84 -27.38
N LEU A 658 -11.24 6.36 -27.22
CA LEU A 658 -10.94 7.36 -26.17
C LEU A 658 -11.58 8.73 -26.44
N SER A 659 -11.87 9.05 -27.70
CA SER A 659 -12.52 10.30 -28.12
C SER A 659 -14.04 10.24 -28.03
N ASP A 660 -14.61 9.08 -27.79
CA ASP A 660 -16.05 8.89 -27.63
C ASP A 660 -16.51 9.33 -26.23
N ASP A 661 -17.46 10.26 -26.21
CA ASP A 661 -18.04 10.79 -24.97
C ASP A 661 -18.87 9.74 -24.24
N GLU A 662 -19.55 8.84 -24.94
CA GLU A 662 -20.28 7.72 -24.35
C GLU A 662 -19.31 6.76 -23.65
N PHE A 663 -18.22 6.38 -24.32
CA PHE A 663 -17.16 5.57 -23.70
C PHE A 663 -16.58 6.24 -22.46
N SER A 664 -16.39 7.54 -22.49
CA SER A 664 -15.74 8.31 -21.42
C SER A 664 -16.67 8.62 -20.23
N THR A 665 -17.97 8.31 -20.32
CA THR A 665 -18.97 8.48 -19.25
C THR A 665 -19.02 7.22 -18.36
N PRO A 666 -18.78 7.30 -17.03
CA PRO A 666 -18.72 6.12 -16.16
C PRO A 666 -20.12 5.65 -15.75
N ASP A 667 -20.91 5.17 -16.69
CA ASP A 667 -22.30 4.72 -16.51
C ASP A 667 -22.44 3.20 -16.41
N ARG A 668 -21.42 2.43 -16.82
CA ARG A 668 -21.40 0.96 -16.86
C ARG A 668 -19.99 0.39 -16.70
N LEU A 669 -19.89 -0.91 -16.37
CA LEU A 669 -18.61 -1.62 -16.38
C LEU A 669 -18.12 -1.79 -17.83
N ARG A 670 -16.86 -1.43 -18.09
CA ARG A 670 -16.23 -1.59 -19.41
C ARG A 670 -15.03 -2.54 -19.31
N LEU A 671 -15.08 -3.59 -20.12
CA LEU A 671 -13.95 -4.52 -20.29
C LEU A 671 -13.33 -4.28 -21.67
N ILE A 672 -12.09 -3.81 -21.69
CA ILE A 672 -11.39 -3.39 -22.89
C ILE A 672 -10.20 -4.33 -23.16
N GLU A 673 -10.29 -5.16 -24.20
CA GLU A 673 -9.18 -5.96 -24.69
C GLU A 673 -8.27 -5.08 -25.57
N VAL A 674 -7.07 -4.78 -25.09
CA VAL A 674 -6.02 -4.06 -25.82
C VAL A 674 -5.04 -5.07 -26.40
N VAL A 675 -5.14 -5.35 -27.68
CA VAL A 675 -4.30 -6.34 -28.37
C VAL A 675 -2.95 -5.74 -28.70
N LEU A 676 -1.89 -6.35 -28.20
CA LEU A 676 -0.51 -5.87 -28.31
C LEU A 676 0.41 -6.94 -28.90
N PRO A 677 1.48 -6.57 -29.58
CA PRO A 677 2.51 -7.52 -29.94
C PRO A 677 3.15 -8.19 -28.70
N MET A 678 3.45 -9.48 -28.80
CA MET A 678 3.95 -10.30 -27.69
C MET A 678 5.19 -9.73 -26.97
N MET A 679 6.11 -9.12 -27.69
CA MET A 679 7.36 -8.57 -27.16
C MET A 679 7.29 -7.04 -26.97
N ASP A 680 6.09 -6.44 -27.06
CA ASP A 680 5.93 -5.01 -26.90
C ASP A 680 5.89 -4.61 -25.42
N ALA A 681 6.63 -3.58 -25.06
CA ALA A 681 6.70 -3.07 -23.70
C ALA A 681 6.92 -1.55 -23.66
N PRO A 682 6.64 -0.89 -22.51
CA PRO A 682 6.91 0.52 -22.33
C PRO A 682 8.37 0.91 -22.56
N SER A 683 8.59 2.10 -23.14
CA SER A 683 9.92 2.56 -23.56
C SER A 683 10.93 2.64 -22.42
N ASN A 684 10.52 3.01 -21.20
CA ASN A 684 11.38 3.06 -20.01
C ASN A 684 11.97 1.67 -19.68
N LEU A 685 11.15 0.62 -19.75
CA LEU A 685 11.58 -0.76 -19.53
C LEU A 685 12.54 -1.23 -20.62
N LEU A 686 12.17 -1.03 -21.90
CA LEU A 686 13.01 -1.42 -23.03
C LEU A 686 14.37 -0.71 -23.04
N ASN A 687 14.40 0.58 -22.73
CA ASN A 687 15.64 1.37 -22.68
C ASN A 687 16.55 0.94 -21.52
N HIS A 688 15.97 0.56 -20.39
CA HIS A 688 16.72 0.04 -19.26
C HIS A 688 17.43 -1.28 -19.64
N LEU A 689 16.72 -2.22 -20.23
CA LEU A 689 17.27 -3.52 -20.60
C LEU A 689 18.35 -3.44 -21.68
N LYS A 690 18.18 -2.56 -22.68
CA LYS A 690 19.22 -2.31 -23.71
C LYS A 690 20.55 -1.84 -23.10
N LYS A 691 20.51 -0.98 -22.07
CA LYS A 691 21.71 -0.52 -21.35
C LYS A 691 22.42 -1.66 -20.62
N TYR A 692 21.67 -2.58 -20.01
CA TYR A 692 22.26 -3.73 -19.33
C TYR A 692 22.91 -4.73 -20.30
N GLN A 693 22.31 -4.97 -21.45
CA GLN A 693 22.87 -5.86 -22.49
C GLN A 693 24.13 -5.30 -23.13
N SER A 694 24.32 -3.98 -23.17
CA SER A 694 25.53 -3.36 -23.71
C SER A 694 26.74 -3.38 -22.74
N VAL A 695 26.51 -3.78 -21.47
CA VAL A 695 27.55 -3.83 -20.42
C VAL A 695 28.02 -5.28 -20.14
N GLN A 696 27.29 -6.29 -20.62
CA GLN A 696 27.72 -7.70 -20.66
C GLN A 696 28.46 -8.00 -21.96
#